data_74f69ec04744f24d3f4848c0244f4821
#
_entry.id   74f69ec04744f24d3f4848c0244f4821
#
_cell.length_a   1.000
_cell.length_b   1.000
_cell.length_c   1.000
_cell.angle_alpha   90.00
_cell.angle_beta   90.00
_cell.angle_gamma   90.00
#
_symmetry.space_group_name_H-M   'P 1'
#
loop_
_entity.id
_entity.type
_entity.pdbx_description
1 polymer ?
#
loop_
_entity_poly.entity_id
_entity_poly.type
_entity_poly.pdbx_seq_one_letter_code
_entity_poly.pdbx_strand_id
1 'polypeptide(L)'
;MKKPFLLLCLALLLGACTASVTEDIPLPEHPRPDFERAQWVNLNGYWDFGFHKDSLNQRILVPFPWGSPLSEVENKGDIAWYRRDILIPKTWKGKRVYLVVGASDWKTEAWLDGKELGSHQGGYTPFEFELPDVKPGGFYSLTLKVDDTYSDAHLYGKQGYGNARGIWQTVYLEARGSNFIKSLHFTPDIDHSTVTVSVKLDHPAAEGDTFRLAFKTGDQDTFEADMEGRIQARFEIPVKNQHLWDLEDPFLYEVTASLEGKRGCIDAVDSYWGQRKVGVAQLPGTDYNYVALNNKPVYMQLTLDQSYNPEGYYTFPSDEFMCHEIEISKQLGLNGNRIHIKVEVPRKLYWADKLGLLIMADTPNFWGAPTREAKSDWENCLLGQIERDYNHPSIFAWVNFNESWGLHTDGQYLPETQEWVREMHRITKMLDPTRLAEDNSACLRDHVETDINSWHAYNRGWVWEAEIEQYESNTFPGSHFNFIGENVQNGAPMFNSECGDVWGYEGSAGDIDFTWDYHIMMDAFRRHPGCAGWLYTEHHDVINEWNGYVKYDRSPKIDGLDQLVPGMTLADFHSPYYISPMRYLYSEVRGGEKLEVPFFASFMTDKDPGKLTLETELVGWNSLGEFATYESGSVPVAFEPYLNRKAGRVSVAIPEEKGLYLLRFVLKKADGTVLHRNFTTFRVKKGTDPEGVRLISFPVNSYVDQKWSKGSSAVYDGLKVNGFGNGWFEYKITLPQNLDLKKVASAELIFEASSRQMLGKDVAGNEIQGDFMLGGGTYDPCKSLNAFAMTDENLWPSSVTVSINGYTLGGAQLTDCPADHRGILSWGAQPNVPRIREAGTYGQLVRVPLPVQDAGEVGRTFTLRIAVPDGNAGGLSLFGKDFGRYPLDPTFVLKMK
;
A
#
# COMPACT_ATOMS: atom_id res chain seq x y z
N MET A 1 -22.19 -50.62 10.52
CA MET A 1 -22.85 -51.23 11.73
C MET A 1 -23.02 -50.13 12.76
N LYS A 2 -24.19 -50.10 13.38
CA LYS A 2 -24.83 -49.04 14.14
C LYS A 2 -24.11 -48.60 15.43
N LYS A 3 -24.19 -47.28 15.70
CA LYS A 3 -23.98 -46.63 17.02
C LYS A 3 -24.91 -47.24 18.09
N PRO A 4 -24.66 -46.94 19.41
CA PRO A 4 -25.67 -46.09 20.02
C PRO A 4 -25.13 -44.89 20.83
N PHE A 5 -26.00 -43.89 20.88
CA PHE A 5 -26.07 -42.76 21.78
C PHE A 5 -26.24 -43.19 23.23
N LEU A 6 -25.63 -42.46 24.16
CA LEU A 6 -26.05 -42.42 25.57
C LEU A 6 -26.26 -40.98 26.00
N LEU A 7 -27.52 -40.61 26.26
CA LEU A 7 -27.95 -39.44 27.02
C LEU A 7 -27.62 -39.66 28.50
N LEU A 8 -27.04 -38.65 29.14
CA LEU A 8 -27.13 -38.54 30.59
C LEU A 8 -27.50 -37.10 30.97
N CYS A 9 -28.74 -36.95 31.48
CA CYS A 9 -29.23 -35.76 32.20
C CYS A 9 -28.55 -35.70 33.56
N LEU A 10 -28.02 -34.56 33.97
CA LEU A 10 -27.80 -34.27 35.37
C LEU A 10 -28.14 -32.83 35.73
N ALA A 11 -28.71 -32.70 36.87
CA ALA A 11 -29.50 -31.61 37.41
C ALA A 11 -28.75 -30.30 37.64
N LEU A 12 -29.56 -29.26 37.62
CA LEU A 12 -29.29 -27.89 38.09
C LEU A 12 -28.72 -27.85 39.51
N LEU A 13 -27.58 -27.16 39.64
CA LEU A 13 -27.19 -26.43 40.84
C LEU A 13 -26.95 -24.98 40.45
N LEU A 14 -27.88 -24.12 40.83
CA LEU A 14 -27.78 -22.68 40.79
C LEU A 14 -26.67 -22.23 41.76
N GLY A 15 -25.47 -22.05 41.23
CA GLY A 15 -24.42 -21.26 41.83
C GLY A 15 -24.30 -19.96 41.03
N ALA A 16 -24.77 -18.86 41.60
CA ALA A 16 -24.51 -17.54 41.06
C ALA A 16 -23.01 -17.25 41.19
N CYS A 17 -22.21 -17.72 40.19
CA CYS A 17 -20.94 -17.08 39.89
C CYS A 17 -21.26 -15.85 39.04
N THR A 18 -21.15 -14.68 39.65
CA THR A 18 -20.89 -13.47 38.91
C THR A 18 -19.57 -13.73 38.16
N ALA A 19 -19.66 -14.19 36.94
CA ALA A 19 -18.55 -14.10 36.02
C ALA A 19 -18.25 -12.59 35.91
N SER A 20 -17.14 -12.15 36.49
CA SER A 20 -16.52 -10.91 36.04
C SER A 20 -16.23 -11.11 34.57
N VAL A 21 -16.95 -10.40 33.70
CA VAL A 21 -16.56 -10.19 32.33
C VAL A 21 -15.21 -9.47 32.45
N THR A 22 -14.12 -10.17 32.24
CA THR A 22 -12.84 -9.53 32.04
C THR A 22 -13.04 -8.84 30.68
N GLU A 23 -13.24 -7.52 30.68
CA GLU A 23 -13.19 -6.72 29.45
C GLU A 23 -11.83 -7.01 28.82
N ASP A 24 -11.81 -7.46 27.57
CA ASP A 24 -10.57 -7.71 26.84
C ASP A 24 -9.84 -6.37 26.70
N ILE A 25 -8.59 -6.32 27.15
CA ILE A 25 -7.75 -5.11 27.04
C ILE A 25 -7.28 -5.02 25.59
N PRO A 26 -7.59 -3.92 24.85
CA PRO A 26 -7.09 -3.75 23.50
C PRO A 26 -5.57 -3.59 23.48
N LEU A 27 -4.90 -4.15 22.47
CA LEU A 27 -3.44 -4.16 22.34
C LEU A 27 -2.77 -4.61 23.66
N PRO A 28 -2.98 -5.88 24.06
CA PRO A 28 -2.52 -6.39 25.36
C PRO A 28 -1.00 -6.60 25.42
N GLU A 29 -0.31 -6.62 24.29
CA GLU A 29 1.12 -6.85 24.17
C GLU A 29 1.90 -5.65 24.69
N HIS A 30 3.18 -5.90 25.10
CA HIS A 30 4.06 -4.79 25.49
C HIS A 30 4.29 -3.89 24.28
N PRO A 31 4.08 -2.56 24.37
CA PRO A 31 4.15 -1.65 23.22
C PRO A 31 5.58 -1.45 22.68
N ARG A 32 6.62 -1.78 23.44
CA ARG A 32 8.04 -1.63 23.11
C ARG A 32 8.75 -2.98 23.21
N PRO A 33 8.65 -3.87 22.22
CA PRO A 33 9.38 -5.14 22.23
C PRO A 33 10.90 -4.98 22.12
N ASP A 34 11.35 -3.84 21.64
CA ASP A 34 12.77 -3.43 21.59
C ASP A 34 13.31 -2.92 22.93
N PHE A 35 12.43 -2.70 23.94
CA PHE A 35 12.80 -2.15 25.26
C PHE A 35 11.75 -2.52 26.32
N GLU A 36 11.69 -3.80 26.69
CA GLU A 36 10.65 -4.37 27.54
C GLU A 36 11.16 -4.64 28.96
N ARG A 37 10.40 -4.16 29.97
CA ARG A 37 10.57 -4.59 31.37
C ARG A 37 9.48 -5.55 31.78
N ALA A 38 9.84 -6.61 32.47
CA ALA A 38 8.90 -7.63 32.94
C ALA A 38 7.85 -7.11 33.95
N GLN A 39 8.12 -6.00 34.62
CA GLN A 39 7.22 -5.42 35.62
C GLN A 39 6.48 -4.19 35.03
N TRP A 40 5.42 -4.45 34.32
CA TRP A 40 4.54 -3.44 33.74
C TRP A 40 3.07 -3.80 33.89
N VAL A 41 2.18 -2.82 33.72
CA VAL A 41 0.72 -2.99 33.73
C VAL A 41 0.12 -2.18 32.61
N ASN A 42 -0.57 -2.84 31.68
CA ASN A 42 -1.30 -2.17 30.61
C ASN A 42 -2.50 -1.41 31.19
N LEU A 43 -2.63 -0.14 30.84
CA LEU A 43 -3.74 0.72 31.22
C LEU A 43 -4.72 0.98 30.05
N ASN A 44 -4.59 0.28 28.92
CA ASN A 44 -5.57 0.33 27.86
C ASN A 44 -6.93 -0.20 28.35
N GLY A 45 -7.98 0.09 27.59
CA GLY A 45 -9.35 -0.25 27.95
C GLY A 45 -10.17 0.99 28.28
N TYR A 46 -11.30 0.81 28.96
CA TYR A 46 -12.20 1.94 29.19
C TYR A 46 -11.73 2.89 30.27
N TRP A 47 -11.78 4.20 29.95
CA TRP A 47 -11.56 5.32 30.86
C TRP A 47 -12.81 6.19 30.95
N ASP A 48 -13.06 6.83 32.09
CA ASP A 48 -14.02 7.92 32.18
C ASP A 48 -13.54 9.09 31.30
N PHE A 49 -14.44 9.68 30.54
CA PHE A 49 -14.10 10.66 29.52
C PHE A 49 -15.09 11.82 29.44
N GLY A 50 -14.61 12.99 29.03
CA GLY A 50 -15.45 14.15 28.76
C GLY A 50 -14.67 15.34 28.24
N PHE A 51 -15.35 16.24 27.53
CA PHE A 51 -14.75 17.48 26.99
C PHE A 51 -14.71 18.61 28.05
N HIS A 52 -15.18 18.35 29.28
CA HIS A 52 -15.11 19.30 30.40
C HIS A 52 -14.69 18.56 31.67
N LYS A 53 -13.79 19.18 32.45
CA LYS A 53 -13.22 18.60 33.66
C LYS A 53 -14.26 18.05 34.66
N ASP A 54 -15.35 18.78 34.86
CA ASP A 54 -16.38 18.48 35.83
C ASP A 54 -17.51 17.59 35.27
N SER A 55 -17.37 17.12 34.00
CA SER A 55 -18.40 16.33 33.33
C SER A 55 -17.79 15.17 32.53
N LEU A 56 -17.23 14.19 33.25
CA LEU A 56 -16.75 12.93 32.69
C LEU A 56 -17.92 11.94 32.58
N ASN A 57 -18.80 12.19 31.62
CA ASN A 57 -20.08 11.47 31.49
C ASN A 57 -20.12 10.44 30.36
N GLN A 58 -18.96 10.20 29.71
CA GLN A 58 -18.75 9.20 28.67
C GLN A 58 -17.67 8.21 29.11
N ARG A 59 -17.55 7.11 28.38
CA ARG A 59 -16.41 6.20 28.46
C ARG A 59 -15.73 6.18 27.11
N ILE A 60 -14.41 6.19 27.08
CA ILE A 60 -13.60 6.04 25.87
C ILE A 60 -12.77 4.77 25.97
N LEU A 61 -12.65 4.06 24.86
CA LEU A 61 -11.76 2.89 24.76
C LEU A 61 -10.34 3.36 24.38
N VAL A 62 -9.45 3.47 25.35
CA VAL A 62 -8.03 3.80 25.18
C VAL A 62 -7.30 2.56 24.65
N PRO A 63 -6.40 2.67 23.63
CA PRO A 63 -5.76 3.90 23.15
C PRO A 63 -6.33 4.47 21.84
N PHE A 64 -7.60 4.28 21.54
CA PHE A 64 -8.17 4.80 20.29
C PHE A 64 -8.49 6.30 20.42
N PRO A 65 -8.06 7.11 19.39
CA PRO A 65 -8.29 8.57 19.42
C PRO A 65 -9.78 8.91 19.42
N TRP A 66 -10.20 9.93 20.16
CA TRP A 66 -11.61 10.33 20.13
C TRP A 66 -12.02 10.78 18.72
N GLY A 67 -13.20 10.38 18.28
CA GLY A 67 -13.70 10.55 16.93
C GLY A 67 -13.49 9.33 16.03
N SER A 68 -12.59 8.40 16.39
CA SER A 68 -12.48 7.12 15.68
C SER A 68 -13.61 6.15 16.09
N PRO A 69 -14.05 5.26 15.20
CA PRO A 69 -15.07 4.26 15.53
C PRO A 69 -14.76 3.43 16.79
N LEU A 70 -13.53 2.92 16.92
CA LEU A 70 -13.09 2.09 18.04
C LEU A 70 -13.01 2.85 19.37
N SER A 71 -12.93 4.17 19.35
CA SER A 71 -12.96 4.96 20.58
C SER A 71 -14.33 4.97 21.27
N GLU A 72 -15.41 4.69 20.53
CA GLU A 72 -16.82 4.79 20.94
C GLU A 72 -17.26 6.21 21.32
N VAL A 73 -16.48 7.23 20.97
CA VAL A 73 -16.73 8.63 21.32
C VAL A 73 -16.72 9.51 20.09
N GLU A 74 -17.80 10.29 19.89
CA GLU A 74 -17.86 11.29 18.84
C GLU A 74 -16.92 12.48 19.16
N ASN A 75 -16.33 13.05 18.13
CA ASN A 75 -15.56 14.29 18.28
C ASN A 75 -16.48 15.50 18.52
N LYS A 76 -16.39 16.10 19.73
CA LYS A 76 -17.20 17.25 20.16
C LYS A 76 -16.36 18.41 20.70
N GLY A 77 -15.05 18.34 20.60
CA GLY A 77 -14.17 19.42 21.10
C GLY A 77 -12.68 19.07 20.94
N ASP A 78 -11.86 20.07 21.13
CA ASP A 78 -10.41 20.00 20.97
C ASP A 78 -9.67 19.74 22.28
N ILE A 79 -10.35 19.84 23.42
CA ILE A 79 -9.79 19.57 24.75
C ILE A 79 -10.60 18.48 25.42
N ALA A 80 -9.92 17.40 25.87
CA ALA A 80 -10.55 16.28 26.52
C ALA A 80 -9.89 15.93 27.87
N TRP A 81 -10.68 15.31 28.74
CA TRP A 81 -10.27 14.83 30.04
C TRP A 81 -10.54 13.35 30.15
N TYR A 82 -9.52 12.60 30.62
CA TYR A 82 -9.55 11.17 30.87
C TYR A 82 -9.33 10.92 32.35
N ARG A 83 -10.02 9.95 32.91
CA ARG A 83 -9.80 9.52 34.30
C ARG A 83 -9.88 8.01 34.43
N ARG A 84 -8.96 7.43 35.17
CA ARG A 84 -8.96 6.01 35.51
C ARG A 84 -8.37 5.78 36.88
N ASP A 85 -9.01 4.89 37.67
CA ASP A 85 -8.44 4.38 38.91
C ASP A 85 -7.40 3.31 38.56
N ILE A 86 -6.22 3.43 39.18
CA ILE A 86 -5.09 2.52 38.97
C ILE A 86 -4.72 1.82 40.29
N LEU A 87 -4.32 0.55 40.17
CA LEU A 87 -3.81 -0.26 41.28
C LEU A 87 -2.32 -0.48 41.13
N ILE A 88 -1.51 -0.11 42.12
CA ILE A 88 -0.08 -0.41 42.09
C ILE A 88 0.12 -1.86 42.57
N PRO A 89 0.74 -2.76 41.80
CA PRO A 89 0.93 -4.15 42.19
C PRO A 89 1.71 -4.29 43.48
N LYS A 90 1.28 -5.21 44.35
CA LYS A 90 1.96 -5.48 45.64
C LYS A 90 3.41 -5.96 45.47
N THR A 91 3.69 -6.58 44.36
CA THR A 91 5.03 -7.07 43.98
C THR A 91 6.05 -5.96 43.72
N TRP A 92 5.61 -4.71 43.50
CA TRP A 92 6.45 -3.56 43.18
C TRP A 92 7.03 -2.86 44.44
N LYS A 93 7.13 -3.58 45.52
CA LYS A 93 7.73 -3.05 46.75
C LYS A 93 9.18 -2.61 46.54
N GLY A 94 9.46 -1.35 46.85
CA GLY A 94 10.81 -0.77 46.71
C GLY A 94 11.19 -0.37 45.27
N LYS A 95 10.24 -0.40 44.35
CA LYS A 95 10.43 0.09 42.99
C LYS A 95 9.94 1.54 42.81
N ARG A 96 10.54 2.28 41.90
CA ARG A 96 9.99 3.54 41.38
C ARG A 96 8.96 3.20 40.31
N VAL A 97 7.83 3.89 40.30
CA VAL A 97 6.73 3.63 39.37
C VAL A 97 6.57 4.79 38.42
N TYR A 98 6.48 4.49 37.15
CA TYR A 98 6.31 5.45 36.08
C TYR A 98 5.00 5.22 35.34
N LEU A 99 4.30 6.31 35.05
CA LEU A 99 3.27 6.34 34.02
C LEU A 99 3.98 6.61 32.69
N VAL A 100 3.78 5.75 31.72
CA VAL A 100 4.30 5.90 30.34
C VAL A 100 3.13 6.00 29.38
N VAL A 101 3.17 7.00 28.49
CA VAL A 101 2.21 7.21 27.41
C VAL A 101 2.97 7.08 26.09
N GLY A 102 2.58 6.13 25.25
CA GLY A 102 3.26 5.85 23.98
C GLY A 102 3.17 7.02 23.00
N ALA A 103 2.00 7.63 22.90
CA ALA A 103 1.78 8.90 22.20
C ALA A 103 0.40 9.48 22.57
N SER A 104 0.32 10.81 22.60
CA SER A 104 -0.94 11.54 22.82
C SER A 104 -0.83 12.92 22.14
N ASP A 105 -1.72 13.21 21.20
CA ASP A 105 -1.72 14.45 20.43
C ASP A 105 -2.63 15.51 21.08
N TRP A 106 -2.20 16.72 21.32
CA TRP A 106 -0.86 17.30 21.12
C TRP A 106 -0.21 17.63 22.47
N LYS A 107 -0.95 18.25 23.44
CA LYS A 107 -0.43 18.62 24.75
C LYS A 107 -1.15 17.85 25.85
N THR A 108 -0.38 17.09 26.65
CA THR A 108 -0.92 16.30 27.76
C THR A 108 -0.46 16.89 29.10
N GLU A 109 -1.41 17.07 30.02
CA GLU A 109 -1.17 17.40 31.43
C GLU A 109 -1.68 16.24 32.30
N ALA A 110 -0.95 15.86 33.35
CA ALA A 110 -1.24 14.67 34.18
C ALA A 110 -1.34 14.99 35.68
N TRP A 111 -2.28 14.33 36.38
CA TRP A 111 -2.47 14.42 37.83
C TRP A 111 -2.69 13.02 38.44
N LEU A 112 -2.16 12.82 39.66
CA LEU A 112 -2.43 11.65 40.50
C LEU A 112 -3.09 12.12 41.78
N ASP A 113 -4.32 11.65 42.09
CA ASP A 113 -5.15 12.08 43.23
C ASP A 113 -5.28 13.62 43.31
N GLY A 114 -5.36 14.29 42.16
CA GLY A 114 -5.43 15.74 42.03
C GLY A 114 -4.10 16.50 42.20
N LYS A 115 -2.99 15.82 42.48
CA LYS A 115 -1.64 16.38 42.52
C LYS A 115 -1.03 16.33 41.11
N GLU A 116 -0.59 17.45 40.60
CA GLU A 116 0.05 17.57 39.28
C GLU A 116 1.33 16.76 39.20
N LEU A 117 1.49 15.97 38.13
CA LEU A 117 2.69 15.21 37.81
C LEU A 117 3.58 15.98 36.84
N GLY A 118 2.99 16.72 35.89
CA GLY A 118 3.67 17.47 34.86
C GLY A 118 2.89 17.60 33.59
N SER A 119 3.57 18.07 32.54
CA SER A 119 3.01 18.18 31.20
C SER A 119 4.02 17.79 30.11
N HIS A 120 3.50 17.39 28.96
CA HIS A 120 4.24 17.07 27.74
C HIS A 120 3.62 17.80 26.54
N GLN A 121 4.45 18.12 25.54
CA GLN A 121 4.04 18.66 24.23
C GLN A 121 4.67 17.81 23.12
N GLY A 122 3.90 17.58 22.04
CA GLY A 122 4.28 16.74 20.90
C GLY A 122 3.44 15.47 20.83
N GLY A 123 2.88 15.19 19.64
CA GLY A 123 1.86 14.16 19.45
C GLY A 123 2.38 12.76 19.08
N TYR A 124 3.69 12.58 18.84
CA TYR A 124 4.19 11.40 18.12
C TYR A 124 5.19 10.53 18.86
N THR A 125 5.79 11.03 19.94
CA THR A 125 6.84 10.34 20.69
C THR A 125 6.41 10.04 22.12
N PRO A 126 6.96 8.99 22.76
CA PRO A 126 6.57 8.63 24.12
C PRO A 126 7.06 9.64 25.15
N PHE A 127 6.31 9.73 26.24
CA PHE A 127 6.67 10.51 27.42
C PHE A 127 6.27 9.79 28.70
N GLU A 128 6.87 10.22 29.82
CA GLU A 128 6.68 9.55 31.10
C GLU A 128 6.62 10.51 32.28
N PHE A 129 5.90 10.10 33.33
CA PHE A 129 5.86 10.79 34.62
C PHE A 129 6.16 9.81 35.75
N GLU A 130 7.09 10.12 36.64
CA GLU A 130 7.25 9.35 37.86
C GLU A 130 6.04 9.57 38.78
N LEU A 131 5.50 8.50 39.35
CA LEU A 131 4.40 8.55 40.32
C LEU A 131 4.99 8.65 41.72
N PRO A 132 5.03 9.83 42.34
CA PRO A 132 5.64 10.01 43.67
C PRO A 132 4.76 9.42 44.74
N ASP A 133 5.39 8.89 45.78
CA ASP A 133 4.75 8.44 47.05
C ASP A 133 3.71 7.32 46.92
N VAL A 134 3.65 6.64 45.77
CA VAL A 134 2.72 5.52 45.58
C VAL A 134 3.15 4.29 46.41
N LYS A 135 2.17 3.59 46.93
CA LYS A 135 2.39 2.40 47.79
C LYS A 135 1.96 1.13 47.08
N PRO A 136 2.72 0.04 47.17
CA PRO A 136 2.31 -1.27 46.67
C PRO A 136 0.96 -1.70 47.25
N GLY A 137 0.01 -2.06 46.41
CA GLY A 137 -1.37 -2.38 46.77
C GLY A 137 -2.28 -1.16 46.95
N GLY A 138 -1.78 0.06 46.76
CA GLY A 138 -2.57 1.29 46.82
C GLY A 138 -3.38 1.53 45.55
N PHE A 139 -4.54 2.17 45.71
CA PHE A 139 -5.40 2.65 44.64
C PHE A 139 -5.23 4.17 44.51
N TYR A 140 -5.16 4.67 43.28
CA TYR A 140 -4.97 6.07 43.01
C TYR A 140 -5.80 6.47 41.79
N SER A 141 -6.28 7.73 41.74
CA SER A 141 -7.03 8.26 40.61
C SER A 141 -6.10 9.03 39.70
N LEU A 142 -5.86 8.46 38.51
CA LEU A 142 -5.07 9.09 37.44
C LEU A 142 -6.00 9.94 36.56
N THR A 143 -5.62 11.20 36.32
CA THR A 143 -6.32 12.10 35.43
C THR A 143 -5.36 12.65 34.39
N LEU A 144 -5.76 12.61 33.13
CA LEU A 144 -5.06 13.23 32.01
C LEU A 144 -5.97 14.27 31.35
N LYS A 145 -5.42 15.41 31.01
CA LYS A 145 -6.04 16.40 30.11
C LYS A 145 -5.24 16.45 28.84
N VAL A 146 -5.89 16.35 27.72
CA VAL A 146 -5.25 16.50 26.41
C VAL A 146 -5.87 17.66 25.68
N ASP A 147 -5.02 18.54 25.17
CA ASP A 147 -5.39 19.71 24.37
C ASP A 147 -4.81 19.50 22.96
N ASP A 148 -5.69 19.22 22.00
CA ASP A 148 -5.40 19.03 20.58
C ASP A 148 -6.02 20.19 19.76
N THR A 149 -5.90 21.41 20.27
CA THR A 149 -6.30 22.59 19.52
C THR A 149 -5.37 22.77 18.30
N TYR A 150 -5.93 22.76 17.12
CA TYR A 150 -5.18 22.86 15.87
C TYR A 150 -4.33 24.15 15.81
N SER A 151 -3.11 24.00 15.33
CA SER A 151 -2.21 25.11 14.99
C SER A 151 -1.37 24.73 13.77
N ASP A 152 -1.19 25.63 12.84
CA ASP A 152 -0.32 25.42 11.66
C ASP A 152 1.15 25.16 12.03
N ALA A 153 1.55 25.50 13.26
CA ALA A 153 2.89 25.23 13.77
C ALA A 153 3.06 23.81 14.36
N HIS A 154 1.96 23.12 14.67
CA HIS A 154 2.02 21.76 15.21
C HIS A 154 2.26 20.73 14.12
N LEU A 155 2.86 19.60 14.48
CA LEU A 155 3.05 18.48 13.58
C LEU A 155 1.71 17.79 13.33
N TYR A 156 1.26 17.85 12.11
CA TYR A 156 -0.06 17.34 11.73
C TYR A 156 0.01 16.16 10.74
N GLY A 157 1.04 16.17 9.88
CA GLY A 157 1.14 15.17 8.80
C GLY A 157 -0.12 15.14 7.94
N LYS A 158 -0.63 13.94 7.66
CA LYS A 158 -1.88 13.73 6.91
C LYS A 158 -3.07 13.37 7.81
N GLN A 159 -3.17 13.88 9.01
CA GLN A 159 -4.28 13.60 9.92
C GLN A 159 -5.67 13.97 9.37
N GLY A 160 -5.76 14.68 8.24
CA GLY A 160 -7.01 14.91 7.52
C GLY A 160 -7.74 13.63 7.08
N TYR A 161 -7.05 12.49 7.00
CA TYR A 161 -7.68 11.17 6.76
C TYR A 161 -8.39 10.60 8.01
N GLY A 162 -8.15 11.15 9.18
CA GLY A 162 -8.71 10.77 10.45
C GLY A 162 -7.81 11.27 11.58
N ASN A 163 -8.24 12.30 12.32
CA ASN A 163 -7.40 12.95 13.31
C ASN A 163 -7.07 12.01 14.47
N ALA A 164 -5.80 11.88 14.79
CA ALA A 164 -5.30 11.09 15.91
C ALA A 164 -5.42 11.83 17.24
N ARG A 165 -6.60 12.38 17.53
CA ARG A 165 -6.87 13.24 18.68
C ARG A 165 -6.72 12.54 20.02
N GLY A 166 -5.90 13.10 20.87
CA GLY A 166 -5.67 12.59 22.23
C GLY A 166 -4.75 11.38 22.25
N ILE A 167 -5.03 10.45 23.17
CA ILE A 167 -4.23 9.24 23.33
C ILE A 167 -4.46 8.31 22.15
N TRP A 168 -3.36 7.95 21.44
CA TRP A 168 -3.45 7.03 20.30
C TRP A 168 -2.41 5.90 20.31
N GLN A 169 -1.56 5.83 21.36
CA GLN A 169 -0.73 4.67 21.66
C GLN A 169 -0.91 4.23 23.10
N THR A 170 -0.54 2.97 23.39
CA THR A 170 -0.69 2.31 24.69
C THR A 170 -0.23 3.18 25.85
N VAL A 171 -1.06 3.22 26.89
CA VAL A 171 -0.75 3.80 28.21
C VAL A 171 -0.47 2.66 29.18
N TYR A 172 0.61 2.77 29.94
CA TYR A 172 0.99 1.72 30.88
C TYR A 172 1.74 2.23 32.10
N LEU A 173 1.76 1.41 33.15
CA LEU A 173 2.66 1.62 34.29
C LEU A 173 3.87 0.71 34.18
N GLU A 174 5.03 1.21 34.57
CA GLU A 174 6.26 0.47 34.60
C GLU A 174 6.97 0.62 35.96
N ALA A 175 7.44 -0.50 36.53
CA ALA A 175 8.21 -0.48 37.76
C ALA A 175 9.70 -0.62 37.47
N ARG A 176 10.48 0.36 37.91
CA ARG A 176 11.93 0.44 37.69
C ARG A 176 12.71 0.30 39.01
N GLY A 177 13.97 -0.03 38.89
CA GLY A 177 14.87 -0.11 40.04
C GLY A 177 15.17 1.27 40.69
N SER A 178 15.98 1.27 41.76
CA SER A 178 16.44 2.51 42.37
C SER A 178 17.32 3.32 41.42
N ASN A 179 18.11 2.66 40.57
CA ASN A 179 18.69 3.14 39.33
C ASN A 179 18.17 2.24 38.18
N PHE A 180 18.18 2.70 36.95
CA PHE A 180 17.67 1.92 35.84
C PHE A 180 18.31 2.29 34.50
N ILE A 181 18.22 1.38 33.53
CA ILE A 181 18.63 1.61 32.16
C ILE A 181 17.62 2.54 31.49
N LYS A 182 18.07 3.74 31.13
CA LYS A 182 17.20 4.76 30.51
C LYS A 182 17.18 4.66 28.99
N SER A 183 18.32 4.25 28.39
CA SER A 183 18.50 4.10 26.95
C SER A 183 19.48 2.97 26.68
N LEU A 184 19.24 2.22 25.60
CA LEU A 184 20.06 1.09 25.16
C LEU A 184 20.06 1.07 23.63
N HIS A 185 21.22 1.33 23.01
CA HIS A 185 21.37 1.33 21.57
C HIS A 185 22.40 0.30 21.12
N PHE A 186 22.09 -0.44 20.06
CA PHE A 186 22.97 -1.40 19.41
C PHE A 186 23.41 -0.85 18.04
N THR A 187 24.71 -0.68 17.88
CA THR A 187 25.31 -0.22 16.61
C THR A 187 26.13 -1.36 16.02
N PRO A 188 25.59 -2.13 15.07
CA PRO A 188 26.31 -3.26 14.47
C PRO A 188 27.42 -2.81 13.52
N ASP A 189 28.52 -3.55 13.52
CA ASP A 189 29.61 -3.46 12.53
C ASP A 189 29.83 -4.86 11.95
N ILE A 190 29.29 -5.10 10.77
CA ILE A 190 29.39 -6.42 10.11
C ILE A 190 30.78 -6.67 9.51
N ASP A 191 31.51 -5.61 9.18
CA ASP A 191 32.85 -5.72 8.57
C ASP A 191 33.88 -6.18 9.59
N HIS A 192 33.70 -5.85 10.89
CA HIS A 192 34.55 -6.27 11.99
C HIS A 192 33.92 -7.36 12.86
N SER A 193 32.69 -7.78 12.57
CA SER A 193 31.93 -8.75 13.38
C SER A 193 31.80 -8.31 14.83
N THR A 194 31.43 -7.04 15.06
CA THR A 194 31.19 -6.48 16.39
C THR A 194 29.83 -5.78 16.48
N VAL A 195 29.40 -5.53 17.71
CA VAL A 195 28.30 -4.61 18.01
C VAL A 195 28.73 -3.64 19.10
N THR A 196 28.57 -2.35 18.88
CA THR A 196 28.75 -1.34 19.93
C THR A 196 27.44 -1.19 20.69
N VAL A 197 27.46 -1.48 21.98
CA VAL A 197 26.35 -1.29 22.91
C VAL A 197 26.54 0.01 23.67
N SER A 198 25.60 0.96 23.45
CA SER A 198 25.57 2.23 24.20
C SER A 198 24.47 2.12 25.26
N VAL A 199 24.86 2.26 26.54
CA VAL A 199 23.93 2.22 27.67
C VAL A 199 23.95 3.55 28.42
N LYS A 200 22.76 4.05 28.79
CA LYS A 200 22.59 5.24 29.63
C LYS A 200 21.71 4.89 30.82
N LEU A 201 22.13 5.28 32.00
CA LEU A 201 21.40 5.11 33.26
C LEU A 201 20.67 6.39 33.65
N ASP A 202 19.69 6.27 34.56
CA ASP A 202 18.99 7.42 35.14
C ASP A 202 19.92 8.33 35.94
N HIS A 203 20.83 7.73 36.70
CA HIS A 203 21.88 8.46 37.46
C HIS A 203 23.17 7.63 37.50
N PRO A 204 24.33 8.22 37.97
CA PRO A 204 25.58 7.48 38.05
C PRO A 204 25.46 6.19 38.87
N ALA A 205 26.03 5.10 38.34
CA ALA A 205 26.04 3.80 39.00
C ALA A 205 26.83 3.82 40.31
N ALA A 206 26.41 3.06 41.31
CA ALA A 206 27.06 2.95 42.59
C ALA A 206 28.34 2.08 42.50
N GLU A 207 29.16 2.13 43.57
CA GLU A 207 30.35 1.29 43.69
C GLU A 207 30.03 -0.20 43.64
N GLY A 208 30.59 -0.90 42.65
CA GLY A 208 30.38 -2.33 42.37
C GLY A 208 29.16 -2.66 41.56
N ASP A 209 28.49 -1.65 40.99
CA ASP A 209 27.43 -1.90 40.01
C ASP A 209 28.06 -2.25 38.63
N THR A 210 27.52 -3.29 37.99
CA THR A 210 27.97 -3.80 36.69
C THR A 210 26.83 -3.81 35.65
N PHE A 211 27.17 -3.52 34.41
CA PHE A 211 26.27 -3.77 33.25
C PHE A 211 26.49 -5.20 32.77
N ARG A 212 25.39 -5.94 32.57
CA ARG A 212 25.42 -7.30 32.05
C ARG A 212 24.53 -7.40 30.85
N LEU A 213 25.01 -8.03 29.77
CA LEU A 213 24.24 -8.35 28.56
C LEU A 213 24.24 -9.86 28.39
N ALA A 214 23.07 -10.48 28.57
CA ALA A 214 22.85 -11.91 28.39
C ALA A 214 22.10 -12.16 27.08
N PHE A 215 22.66 -13.01 26.23
CA PHE A 215 22.08 -13.35 24.94
C PHE A 215 21.06 -14.49 25.09
N LYS A 216 19.92 -14.34 24.43
CA LYS A 216 18.84 -15.35 24.35
C LYS A 216 18.93 -16.14 23.05
N THR A 217 19.43 -15.49 21.97
CA THR A 217 19.61 -16.09 20.65
C THR A 217 21.04 -15.93 20.16
N GLY A 218 21.47 -16.78 19.24
CA GLY A 218 22.86 -16.85 18.77
C GLY A 218 23.79 -17.54 19.77
N ASP A 219 24.97 -17.96 19.29
CA ASP A 219 26.01 -18.61 20.12
C ASP A 219 26.97 -17.53 20.65
N GLN A 220 26.52 -16.76 21.63
CA GLN A 220 27.24 -15.63 22.19
C GLN A 220 27.50 -15.82 23.68
N ASP A 221 28.68 -15.35 24.16
CA ASP A 221 28.97 -15.30 25.59
C ASP A 221 28.30 -14.12 26.26
N THR A 222 27.88 -14.27 27.51
CA THR A 222 27.43 -13.15 28.33
C THR A 222 28.53 -12.12 28.48
N PHE A 223 28.22 -10.86 28.23
CA PHE A 223 29.12 -9.74 28.44
C PHE A 223 28.85 -9.07 29.79
N GLU A 224 29.91 -8.73 30.51
CA GLU A 224 29.82 -7.98 31.77
C GLU A 224 30.90 -6.88 31.81
N ALA A 225 30.52 -5.69 32.34
CA ALA A 225 31.42 -4.57 32.47
C ALA A 225 31.10 -3.72 33.70
N ASP A 226 32.12 -3.14 34.29
CA ASP A 226 32.00 -2.23 35.44
C ASP A 226 31.34 -0.91 35.02
N MET A 227 30.38 -0.44 35.83
CA MET A 227 29.66 0.83 35.65
C MET A 227 29.93 1.87 36.73
N GLU A 228 30.71 1.55 37.73
CA GLU A 228 30.96 2.43 38.88
C GLU A 228 31.19 3.89 38.49
N GLY A 229 30.41 4.80 39.06
CA GLY A 229 30.47 6.25 38.84
C GLY A 229 30.04 6.71 37.45
N ARG A 230 29.66 5.82 36.54
CA ARG A 230 29.22 6.16 35.17
C ARG A 230 27.73 6.30 35.07
N ILE A 231 27.29 7.33 34.35
CA ILE A 231 25.88 7.48 33.94
C ILE A 231 25.66 6.93 32.55
N GLN A 232 26.71 6.80 31.74
CA GLN A 232 26.68 6.25 30.40
C GLN A 232 27.97 5.52 30.07
N ALA A 233 27.89 4.51 29.21
CA ALA A 233 29.05 3.77 28.72
C ALA A 233 28.81 3.26 27.30
N ARG A 234 29.91 2.98 26.60
CA ARG A 234 29.90 2.31 25.27
C ARG A 234 30.83 1.12 25.33
N PHE A 235 30.37 -0.02 24.86
CA PHE A 235 31.12 -1.27 24.85
C PHE A 235 31.07 -1.87 23.45
N GLU A 236 32.25 -2.14 22.89
CA GLU A 236 32.39 -2.91 21.66
C GLU A 236 32.48 -4.39 22.01
N ILE A 237 31.53 -5.18 21.51
CA ILE A 237 31.35 -6.59 21.83
C ILE A 237 31.52 -7.41 20.54
N PRO A 238 32.46 -8.39 20.49
CA PRO A 238 32.59 -9.29 19.36
C PRO A 238 31.36 -10.17 19.21
N VAL A 239 30.85 -10.30 17.97
CA VAL A 239 29.74 -11.17 17.61
C VAL A 239 30.32 -12.44 16.97
N LYS A 240 30.31 -13.54 17.71
CA LYS A 240 30.82 -14.84 17.22
C LYS A 240 29.89 -15.39 16.16
N ASN A 241 30.49 -15.95 15.08
CA ASN A 241 29.71 -16.58 14.00
C ASN A 241 28.52 -15.70 13.59
N GLN A 242 28.79 -14.39 13.32
CA GLN A 242 27.74 -13.42 13.09
C GLN A 242 26.70 -13.93 12.07
N HIS A 243 25.45 -13.81 12.45
CA HIS A 243 24.30 -14.05 11.60
C HIS A 243 23.73 -12.70 11.17
N LEU A 244 23.74 -12.43 9.87
CA LEU A 244 23.28 -11.13 9.36
C LEU A 244 21.77 -11.11 9.30
N TRP A 245 21.18 -9.97 9.62
CA TRP A 245 19.79 -9.67 9.33
C TRP A 245 19.65 -9.26 7.86
N ASP A 246 18.76 -9.92 7.11
CA ASP A 246 18.41 -9.52 5.76
C ASP A 246 16.91 -9.78 5.46
N LEU A 247 16.50 -9.49 4.22
CA LEU A 247 15.09 -9.56 3.79
C LEU A 247 14.52 -10.99 3.74
N GLU A 248 15.37 -12.01 3.63
CA GLU A 248 14.97 -13.42 3.52
C GLU A 248 15.27 -14.20 4.79
N ASP A 249 16.27 -13.76 5.55
CA ASP A 249 16.68 -14.35 6.84
C ASP A 249 16.80 -13.24 7.89
N PRO A 250 15.68 -12.72 8.41
CA PRO A 250 15.65 -11.58 9.32
C PRO A 250 16.00 -11.97 10.76
N PHE A 251 17.21 -12.48 10.96
CA PHE A 251 17.68 -12.96 12.25
C PHE A 251 17.87 -11.83 13.26
N LEU A 252 17.26 -11.96 14.44
CA LEU A 252 17.39 -11.01 15.55
C LEU A 252 18.17 -11.63 16.70
N TYR A 253 19.18 -10.87 17.19
CA TYR A 253 19.86 -11.15 18.44
C TYR A 253 19.01 -10.62 19.59
N GLU A 254 18.33 -11.51 20.28
CA GLU A 254 17.52 -11.18 21.46
C GLU A 254 18.41 -11.23 22.72
N VAL A 255 18.25 -10.25 23.59
CA VAL A 255 19.08 -10.09 24.80
C VAL A 255 18.27 -9.65 26.01
N THR A 256 18.84 -9.89 27.18
CA THR A 256 18.48 -9.18 28.43
C THR A 256 19.67 -8.32 28.84
N ALA A 257 19.47 -7.01 28.89
CA ALA A 257 20.42 -6.06 29.45
C ALA A 257 20.04 -5.78 30.91
N SER A 258 20.96 -5.92 31.84
CA SER A 258 20.71 -5.66 33.25
C SER A 258 21.77 -4.79 33.93
N LEU A 259 21.35 -4.05 34.93
CA LEU A 259 22.21 -3.38 35.89
C LEU A 259 22.23 -4.24 37.17
N GLU A 260 23.37 -4.81 37.45
CA GLU A 260 23.61 -5.69 38.59
C GLU A 260 24.36 -4.96 39.72
N GLY A 261 23.88 -5.02 40.93
CA GLY A 261 24.50 -4.45 42.10
C GLY A 261 24.86 -5.50 43.15
N LYS A 262 25.49 -5.07 44.25
CA LYS A 262 25.92 -5.95 45.35
C LYS A 262 24.79 -6.82 45.96
N ARG A 263 23.52 -6.46 45.73
CA ARG A 263 22.36 -7.17 46.29
C ARG A 263 21.56 -7.94 45.21
N GLY A 264 22.06 -8.02 43.99
CA GLY A 264 21.42 -8.62 42.83
C GLY A 264 20.96 -7.60 41.81
N CYS A 265 20.09 -8.02 40.90
CA CYS A 265 19.60 -7.21 39.80
C CYS A 265 18.83 -5.97 40.28
N ILE A 266 19.30 -4.79 39.87
CA ILE A 266 18.67 -3.50 40.15
C ILE A 266 17.58 -3.23 39.12
N ASP A 267 17.90 -3.38 37.84
CA ASP A 267 16.99 -3.18 36.71
C ASP A 267 17.36 -4.11 35.55
N ALA A 268 16.39 -4.50 34.76
CA ALA A 268 16.60 -5.32 33.58
C ALA A 268 15.61 -4.97 32.46
N VAL A 269 16.11 -5.01 31.24
CA VAL A 269 15.38 -4.71 30.01
C VAL A 269 15.65 -5.82 28.99
N ASP A 270 14.60 -6.40 28.45
CA ASP A 270 14.67 -7.25 27.27
C ASP A 270 14.70 -6.40 26.01
N SER A 271 15.55 -6.75 25.07
CA SER A 271 15.76 -6.00 23.83
C SER A 271 16.29 -6.91 22.71
N TYR A 272 16.47 -6.34 21.53
CA TYR A 272 17.05 -7.05 20.38
C TYR A 272 17.73 -6.10 19.41
N TRP A 273 18.52 -6.64 18.47
CA TRP A 273 19.01 -5.95 17.29
C TRP A 273 19.20 -6.91 16.11
N GLY A 274 19.27 -6.38 14.89
CA GLY A 274 19.72 -7.11 13.71
C GLY A 274 21.17 -6.75 13.36
N GLN A 275 22.03 -7.74 13.17
CA GLN A 275 23.40 -7.54 12.71
C GLN A 275 23.39 -7.24 11.21
N ARG A 276 23.39 -5.95 10.86
CA ARG A 276 23.23 -5.49 9.48
C ARG A 276 24.00 -4.20 9.24
N LYS A 277 24.25 -3.89 7.94
CA LYS A 277 24.81 -2.62 7.48
C LYS A 277 23.97 -2.05 6.36
N VAL A 278 23.55 -0.79 6.51
CA VAL A 278 22.96 0.01 5.43
C VAL A 278 24.00 1.00 4.91
N GLY A 279 24.04 1.22 3.62
CA GLY A 279 24.95 2.14 2.98
C GLY A 279 24.67 2.30 1.50
N VAL A 280 25.68 2.63 0.74
CA VAL A 280 25.62 2.78 -0.71
C VAL A 280 26.67 1.85 -1.34
N ALA A 281 26.28 1.15 -2.41
CA ALA A 281 27.18 0.33 -3.21
C ALA A 281 26.90 0.54 -4.71
N GLN A 282 27.95 0.43 -5.50
CA GLN A 282 27.81 0.51 -6.95
C GLN A 282 27.13 -0.74 -7.51
N LEU A 283 26.18 -0.55 -8.44
CA LEU A 283 25.62 -1.66 -9.21
C LEU A 283 26.73 -2.27 -10.08
N PRO A 284 27.01 -3.59 -9.95
CA PRO A 284 28.11 -4.22 -10.67
C PRO A 284 28.07 -3.97 -12.18
N GLY A 285 29.22 -3.57 -12.73
CA GLY A 285 29.38 -3.29 -14.16
C GLY A 285 28.84 -1.93 -14.63
N THR A 286 28.45 -1.05 -13.71
CA THR A 286 27.97 0.31 -14.00
C THR A 286 28.63 1.33 -13.08
N ASP A 287 28.38 2.63 -13.34
CA ASP A 287 28.79 3.74 -12.46
C ASP A 287 27.62 4.20 -11.54
N TYR A 288 26.51 3.46 -11.52
CA TYR A 288 25.30 3.82 -10.75
C TYR A 288 25.40 3.36 -9.32
N ASN A 289 25.08 4.24 -8.39
CA ASN A 289 24.99 3.94 -6.96
C ASN A 289 23.58 3.48 -6.57
N TYR A 290 23.53 2.46 -5.72
CA TYR A 290 22.32 1.87 -5.18
C TYR A 290 22.36 1.91 -3.65
N VAL A 291 21.17 1.93 -3.00
CA VAL A 291 21.08 1.59 -1.59
C VAL A 291 21.62 0.18 -1.41
N ALA A 292 22.45 -0.02 -0.37
CA ALA A 292 23.05 -1.31 -0.08
C ALA A 292 22.61 -1.83 1.28
N LEU A 293 22.29 -3.11 1.33
CA LEU A 293 22.13 -3.89 2.56
C LEU A 293 23.26 -4.92 2.63
N ASN A 294 24.01 -4.94 3.75
CA ASN A 294 25.12 -5.87 3.96
C ASN A 294 26.15 -5.84 2.82
N ASN A 295 26.52 -4.63 2.39
CA ASN A 295 27.48 -4.36 1.31
C ASN A 295 26.99 -4.81 -0.10
N LYS A 296 25.74 -5.23 -0.27
CA LYS A 296 25.16 -5.62 -1.58
C LYS A 296 24.15 -4.59 -2.05
N PRO A 297 24.16 -4.19 -3.34
CA PRO A 297 23.16 -3.30 -3.87
C PRO A 297 21.78 -3.96 -3.84
N VAL A 298 20.78 -3.19 -3.47
CA VAL A 298 19.36 -3.61 -3.43
C VAL A 298 18.58 -2.76 -4.41
N TYR A 299 17.84 -3.39 -5.31
CA TYR A 299 16.84 -2.69 -6.12
C TYR A 299 15.61 -2.45 -5.27
N MET A 300 15.40 -1.19 -4.90
CA MET A 300 14.35 -0.81 -3.97
C MET A 300 12.97 -0.88 -4.64
N GLN A 301 12.08 -1.67 -4.08
CA GLN A 301 10.70 -1.86 -4.54
C GLN A 301 9.78 -1.63 -3.36
N LEU A 302 9.39 -0.38 -3.15
CA LEU A 302 8.68 0.05 -1.96
C LEU A 302 7.26 0.46 -2.28
N THR A 303 6.48 0.63 -1.23
CA THR A 303 5.18 1.31 -1.29
C THR A 303 5.04 2.37 -0.21
N LEU A 304 4.29 3.42 -0.52
CA LEU A 304 3.88 4.42 0.45
C LEU A 304 2.83 3.81 1.37
N ASP A 305 3.07 3.87 2.66
CA ASP A 305 2.14 3.39 3.68
C ASP A 305 1.68 4.58 4.52
N GLN A 306 0.43 5.02 4.30
CA GLN A 306 -0.18 6.07 5.10
C GLN A 306 -0.42 5.62 6.54
N SER A 307 -0.39 4.31 6.78
CA SER A 307 -0.52 3.71 8.09
C SER A 307 -1.79 4.13 8.83
N TYR A 308 -2.88 4.18 8.10
CA TYR A 308 -4.23 4.43 8.59
C TYR A 308 -5.08 3.18 8.52
N ASN A 309 -6.12 3.11 9.37
CA ASN A 309 -7.17 2.11 9.24
C ASN A 309 -8.55 2.76 9.49
N PRO A 310 -9.64 2.16 8.96
CA PRO A 310 -10.96 2.79 9.03
C PRO A 310 -11.54 2.87 10.44
N GLU A 311 -11.10 2.00 11.37
CA GLU A 311 -11.72 1.85 12.67
C GLU A 311 -11.01 2.64 13.78
N GLY A 312 -9.68 2.71 13.75
CA GLY A 312 -8.87 3.34 14.79
C GLY A 312 -7.96 4.47 14.30
N TYR A 313 -8.04 4.85 13.03
CA TYR A 313 -7.19 5.86 12.38
C TYR A 313 -5.70 5.51 12.51
N TYR A 314 -4.93 6.22 13.33
CA TYR A 314 -3.52 5.93 13.59
C TYR A 314 -3.29 4.73 14.53
N THR A 315 -4.31 4.32 15.28
CA THR A 315 -4.23 3.19 16.20
C THR A 315 -4.78 1.93 15.55
N PHE A 316 -3.94 0.91 15.42
CA PHE A 316 -4.35 -0.36 14.82
C PHE A 316 -5.29 -1.14 15.74
N PRO A 317 -6.25 -1.90 15.17
CA PRO A 317 -7.20 -2.69 15.95
C PRO A 317 -6.54 -3.79 16.79
N SER A 318 -5.47 -4.40 16.28
CA SER A 318 -4.74 -5.47 16.96
C SER A 318 -3.29 -5.59 16.48
N ASP A 319 -2.50 -6.40 17.18
CA ASP A 319 -1.12 -6.73 16.81
C ASP A 319 -1.07 -7.56 15.53
N GLU A 320 -2.03 -8.48 15.36
CA GLU A 320 -2.17 -9.29 14.15
C GLU A 320 -2.46 -8.44 12.91
N PHE A 321 -3.21 -7.34 13.08
CA PHE A 321 -3.46 -6.41 11.97
C PHE A 321 -2.15 -5.76 11.51
N MET A 322 -1.30 -5.32 12.44
CA MET A 322 0.02 -4.74 12.11
C MET A 322 0.93 -5.76 11.41
N CYS A 323 0.93 -7.01 11.89
CA CYS A 323 1.64 -8.12 11.23
C CYS A 323 1.14 -8.34 9.80
N HIS A 324 -0.17 -8.40 9.62
CA HIS A 324 -0.80 -8.62 8.32
C HIS A 324 -0.46 -7.54 7.29
N GLU A 325 -0.35 -6.28 7.68
CA GLU A 325 0.09 -5.21 6.77
C GLU A 325 1.51 -5.44 6.21
N ILE A 326 2.42 -5.91 7.07
CA ILE A 326 3.77 -6.27 6.63
C ILE A 326 3.73 -7.50 5.71
N GLU A 327 2.89 -8.50 6.03
CA GLU A 327 2.69 -9.68 5.19
C GLU A 327 2.14 -9.33 3.81
N ILE A 328 1.21 -8.37 3.69
CA ILE A 328 0.69 -7.88 2.40
C ILE A 328 1.85 -7.38 1.53
N SER A 329 2.73 -6.53 2.06
CA SER A 329 3.89 -6.04 1.30
C SER A 329 4.80 -7.19 0.84
N LYS A 330 5.06 -8.18 1.70
CA LYS A 330 5.86 -9.36 1.35
C LYS A 330 5.19 -10.23 0.28
N GLN A 331 3.86 -10.44 0.36
CA GLN A 331 3.08 -11.20 -0.62
C GLN A 331 3.05 -10.52 -1.99
N LEU A 332 3.04 -9.20 -2.01
CA LEU A 332 3.19 -8.40 -3.23
C LEU A 332 4.60 -8.49 -3.82
N GLY A 333 5.59 -9.07 -3.11
CA GLY A 333 6.98 -9.13 -3.56
C GLY A 333 7.76 -7.82 -3.34
N LEU A 334 7.21 -6.90 -2.57
CA LEU A 334 7.90 -5.66 -2.16
C LEU A 334 8.98 -5.95 -1.15
N ASN A 335 10.01 -5.11 -1.11
CA ASN A 335 11.09 -5.23 -0.13
C ASN A 335 11.11 -4.10 0.90
N GLY A 336 10.15 -3.15 0.84
CA GLY A 336 10.02 -2.13 1.88
C GLY A 336 8.75 -1.30 1.77
N ASN A 337 8.50 -0.56 2.86
CA ASN A 337 7.45 0.45 2.97
C ASN A 337 8.07 1.79 3.38
N ARG A 338 7.48 2.89 2.92
CA ARG A 338 7.72 4.22 3.47
C ARG A 338 6.54 4.59 4.36
N ILE A 339 6.78 4.83 5.63
CA ILE A 339 5.75 5.27 6.57
C ILE A 339 5.52 6.76 6.37
N HIS A 340 4.44 7.09 5.74
CA HIS A 340 4.10 8.45 5.32
C HIS A 340 2.95 8.99 6.18
N ILE A 341 3.05 9.96 6.84
CA ILE A 341 4.08 10.88 7.30
C ILE A 341 3.82 11.06 8.81
N LYS A 342 4.18 10.03 9.54
CA LYS A 342 3.99 9.91 10.99
C LYS A 342 5.14 9.12 11.60
N VAL A 343 5.31 9.22 12.90
CA VAL A 343 6.18 8.31 13.65
C VAL A 343 5.41 7.01 13.93
N GLU A 344 5.84 5.91 13.33
CA GLU A 344 5.13 4.63 13.40
C GLU A 344 5.11 4.03 14.80
N VAL A 345 4.12 3.17 15.08
CA VAL A 345 4.06 2.43 16.35
C VAL A 345 5.17 1.37 16.42
N PRO A 346 5.89 1.22 17.55
CA PRO A 346 7.04 0.33 17.63
C PRO A 346 6.71 -1.13 17.32
N ARG A 347 5.50 -1.60 17.59
CA ARG A 347 5.10 -2.96 17.28
C ARG A 347 5.00 -3.25 15.78
N LYS A 348 4.58 -2.29 14.95
CA LYS A 348 4.60 -2.46 13.48
C LYS A 348 6.03 -2.50 12.96
N LEU A 349 6.93 -1.68 13.50
CA LEU A 349 8.37 -1.75 13.20
C LEU A 349 8.96 -3.11 13.62
N TYR A 350 8.59 -3.64 14.78
CA TYR A 350 8.98 -4.99 15.22
C TYR A 350 8.55 -6.08 14.23
N TRP A 351 7.34 -6.01 13.66
CA TRP A 351 6.92 -6.97 12.64
C TRP A 351 7.72 -6.81 11.35
N ALA A 352 8.09 -5.59 10.95
CA ALA A 352 9.01 -5.37 9.83
C ALA A 352 10.39 -5.98 10.11
N ASP A 353 10.91 -5.85 11.34
CA ASP A 353 12.16 -6.49 11.77
C ASP A 353 12.11 -8.02 11.72
N LYS A 354 11.00 -8.61 12.18
CA LYS A 354 10.79 -10.06 12.26
C LYS A 354 10.55 -10.72 10.91
N LEU A 355 9.90 -10.01 9.99
CA LEU A 355 9.51 -10.55 8.67
C LEU A 355 10.47 -10.12 7.56
N GLY A 356 11.45 -9.26 7.84
CA GLY A 356 12.46 -8.82 6.88
C GLY A 356 11.87 -7.87 5.82
N LEU A 357 11.31 -6.73 6.25
CA LEU A 357 10.84 -5.67 5.38
C LEU A 357 11.57 -4.36 5.70
N LEU A 358 12.13 -3.67 4.71
CA LEU A 358 12.79 -2.38 4.91
C LEU A 358 11.76 -1.28 5.20
N ILE A 359 12.13 -0.35 6.06
CA ILE A 359 11.30 0.81 6.41
C ILE A 359 12.05 2.11 6.10
N MET A 360 11.39 2.98 5.37
CA MET A 360 11.76 4.38 5.20
C MET A 360 10.87 5.19 6.14
N ALA A 361 11.44 5.86 7.14
CA ALA A 361 10.70 6.42 8.27
C ALA A 361 10.65 7.95 8.19
N ASP A 362 9.47 8.50 7.93
CA ASP A 362 9.25 9.94 7.84
C ASP A 362 9.09 10.58 9.22
N THR A 363 9.56 11.82 9.34
CA THR A 363 9.19 12.72 10.42
C THR A 363 7.97 13.54 9.98
N PRO A 364 6.88 13.64 10.77
CA PRO A 364 5.67 14.35 10.37
C PRO A 364 5.92 15.85 10.17
N ASN A 365 5.23 16.44 9.19
CA ASN A 365 5.33 17.87 8.88
C ASN A 365 4.33 18.72 9.68
N PHE A 366 4.63 19.98 9.79
CA PHE A 366 3.66 21.06 10.04
C PHE A 366 3.25 21.72 8.72
N TRP A 367 2.07 22.37 8.66
CA TRP A 367 1.55 22.96 7.42
C TRP A 367 1.79 24.47 7.29
N GLY A 368 2.11 25.16 8.37
CA GLY A 368 2.41 26.58 8.39
C GLY A 368 3.83 26.92 7.92
N ALA A 369 4.21 28.18 8.06
CA ALA A 369 5.58 28.61 7.82
C ALA A 369 6.55 28.06 8.90
N PRO A 370 7.86 27.93 8.59
CA PRO A 370 8.87 27.38 9.49
C PRO A 370 9.25 28.39 10.61
N THR A 371 8.27 28.67 11.47
CA THR A 371 8.47 29.52 12.66
C THR A 371 9.40 28.84 13.66
N ARG A 372 9.87 29.61 14.65
CA ARG A 372 10.69 29.06 15.74
C ARG A 372 9.95 27.95 16.52
N GLU A 373 8.66 28.11 16.73
CA GLU A 373 7.81 27.13 17.41
C GLU A 373 7.71 25.84 16.60
N ALA A 374 7.34 25.93 15.31
CA ALA A 374 7.22 24.80 14.41
C ALA A 374 8.55 24.03 14.27
N LYS A 375 9.66 24.75 14.11
CA LYS A 375 11.00 24.14 14.07
C LYS A 375 11.34 23.41 15.37
N SER A 376 11.05 24.02 16.52
CA SER A 376 11.33 23.39 17.83
C SER A 376 10.50 22.13 18.06
N ASP A 377 9.23 22.14 17.65
CA ASP A 377 8.35 20.97 17.77
C ASP A 377 8.85 19.84 16.86
N TRP A 378 9.23 20.16 15.63
CA TRP A 378 9.78 19.20 14.66
C TRP A 378 11.11 18.61 15.13
N GLU A 379 12.03 19.44 15.60
CA GLU A 379 13.34 19.00 16.13
C GLU A 379 13.19 18.05 17.32
N ASN A 380 12.27 18.35 18.24
CA ASN A 380 11.98 17.48 19.38
C ASN A 380 11.38 16.13 18.92
N CYS A 381 10.52 16.14 17.91
CA CYS A 381 9.96 14.93 17.33
C CYS A 381 11.04 14.05 16.69
N LEU A 382 11.91 14.62 15.86
CA LEU A 382 13.04 13.93 15.23
C LEU A 382 13.94 13.26 16.29
N LEU A 383 14.34 14.03 17.32
CA LEU A 383 15.17 13.51 18.40
C LEU A 383 14.52 12.33 19.13
N GLY A 384 13.24 12.47 19.45
CA GLY A 384 12.47 11.41 20.13
C GLY A 384 12.25 10.18 19.25
N GLN A 385 12.01 10.37 17.95
CA GLN A 385 11.86 9.29 16.98
C GLN A 385 13.14 8.46 16.86
N ILE A 386 14.29 9.10 16.62
CA ILE A 386 15.58 8.41 16.47
C ILE A 386 15.97 7.72 17.79
N GLU A 387 15.80 8.38 18.94
CA GLU A 387 16.09 7.78 20.27
C GLU A 387 15.25 6.53 20.52
N ARG A 388 13.96 6.58 20.14
CA ARG A 388 13.04 5.46 20.34
C ARG A 388 13.31 4.29 19.39
N ASP A 389 13.55 4.60 18.09
CA ASP A 389 13.50 3.60 17.02
C ASP A 389 14.90 3.15 16.54
N TYR A 390 15.97 3.57 17.23
CA TYR A 390 17.36 3.30 16.86
C TYR A 390 17.65 1.81 16.63
N ASN A 391 17.07 0.92 17.43
CA ASN A 391 17.39 -0.51 17.41
C ASN A 391 16.69 -1.31 16.30
N HIS A 392 15.69 -0.76 15.60
CA HIS A 392 14.96 -1.45 14.54
C HIS A 392 15.83 -1.66 13.30
N PRO A 393 16.26 -2.90 12.97
CA PRO A 393 17.12 -3.16 11.82
C PRO A 393 16.39 -2.90 10.48
N SER A 394 15.08 -2.98 10.45
CA SER A 394 14.24 -2.72 9.26
C SER A 394 14.37 -1.28 8.76
N ILE A 395 14.55 -0.30 9.63
CA ILE A 395 14.72 1.10 9.20
C ILE A 395 16.05 1.25 8.46
N PHE A 396 15.99 1.61 7.18
CA PHE A 396 17.17 1.84 6.34
C PHE A 396 17.42 3.33 6.09
N ALA A 397 16.37 4.16 6.15
CA ALA A 397 16.49 5.60 5.94
C ALA A 397 15.53 6.39 6.83
N TRP A 398 16.00 7.55 7.29
CA TRP A 398 15.19 8.62 7.89
C TRP A 398 14.84 9.64 6.83
N VAL A 399 13.56 10.06 6.76
CA VAL A 399 13.10 11.11 5.87
C VAL A 399 12.72 12.33 6.69
N ASN A 400 13.46 13.40 6.54
CA ASN A 400 13.29 14.58 7.36
C ASN A 400 12.04 15.38 6.94
N PHE A 401 11.90 15.67 5.64
CA PHE A 401 10.76 16.44 5.12
C PHE A 401 10.15 15.75 3.91
N ASN A 402 8.92 16.09 3.61
CA ASN A 402 8.21 15.64 2.41
C ASN A 402 7.72 16.83 1.61
N GLU A 403 8.00 16.83 0.28
CA GLU A 403 7.47 17.79 -0.71
C GLU A 403 7.59 19.26 -0.28
N SER A 404 8.58 19.55 0.53
CA SER A 404 8.83 20.89 1.12
C SER A 404 7.65 21.45 1.93
N TRP A 405 6.74 20.56 2.40
CA TRP A 405 5.63 20.98 3.27
C TRP A 405 6.15 21.60 4.56
N GLY A 406 5.64 22.79 4.88
CA GLY A 406 6.09 23.56 6.05
C GLY A 406 7.41 24.32 5.84
N LEU A 407 8.10 24.19 4.70
CA LEU A 407 9.41 24.81 4.46
C LEU A 407 9.32 26.19 3.77
N HIS A 408 8.13 26.63 3.38
CA HIS A 408 7.94 27.87 2.65
C HIS A 408 7.45 29.02 3.57
N THR A 409 7.97 30.22 3.33
CA THR A 409 7.46 31.47 3.88
C THR A 409 7.00 32.35 2.73
N ASP A 410 5.72 32.74 2.71
CA ASP A 410 5.11 33.52 1.61
C ASP A 410 5.34 32.85 0.23
N GLY A 411 5.27 31.51 0.17
CA GLY A 411 5.47 30.74 -1.05
C GLY A 411 6.93 30.58 -1.51
N GLN A 412 7.90 31.00 -0.70
CA GLN A 412 9.33 30.91 -1.04
C GLN A 412 10.09 29.98 -0.07
N TYR A 413 10.90 29.09 -0.63
CA TYR A 413 11.87 28.30 0.13
C TYR A 413 13.13 29.14 0.37
N LEU A 414 13.14 29.85 1.49
CA LEU A 414 14.17 30.86 1.80
C LEU A 414 15.53 30.21 2.12
N PRO A 415 16.66 30.88 1.83
CA PRO A 415 18.01 30.35 2.09
C PRO A 415 18.25 29.96 3.56
N GLU A 416 17.69 30.69 4.52
CA GLU A 416 17.80 30.36 5.96
C GLU A 416 17.02 29.08 6.33
N THR A 417 15.94 28.77 5.62
CA THR A 417 15.23 27.50 5.80
C THR A 417 16.00 26.35 5.14
N GLN A 418 16.59 26.58 3.96
CA GLN A 418 17.48 25.59 3.31
C GLN A 418 18.67 25.24 4.20
N GLU A 419 19.28 26.22 4.87
CA GLU A 419 20.38 25.96 5.81
C GLU A 419 19.91 25.17 7.04
N TRP A 420 18.71 25.44 7.57
CA TRP A 420 18.11 24.64 8.64
C TRP A 420 17.86 23.19 8.19
N VAL A 421 17.34 22.97 7.00
CA VAL A 421 17.14 21.61 6.44
C VAL A 421 18.48 20.88 6.33
N ARG A 422 19.54 21.55 5.85
CA ARG A 422 20.91 21.01 5.81
C ARG A 422 21.43 20.65 7.21
N GLU A 423 21.19 21.52 8.18
CA GLU A 423 21.59 21.25 9.57
C GLU A 423 20.84 20.04 10.12
N MET A 424 19.54 19.91 9.86
CA MET A 424 18.74 18.77 10.31
C MET A 424 19.20 17.45 9.67
N HIS A 425 19.52 17.44 8.37
CA HIS A 425 20.12 16.28 7.73
C HIS A 425 21.42 15.85 8.43
N ARG A 426 22.31 16.79 8.70
CA ARG A 426 23.58 16.52 9.39
C ARG A 426 23.40 16.04 10.84
N ILE A 427 22.43 16.60 11.56
CA ILE A 427 22.07 16.16 12.91
C ILE A 427 21.52 14.73 12.86
N THR A 428 20.65 14.40 11.92
CA THR A 428 20.14 13.05 11.71
C THR A 428 21.29 12.05 11.53
N LYS A 429 22.25 12.37 10.67
CA LYS A 429 23.45 11.55 10.44
C LYS A 429 24.37 11.46 11.66
N MET A 430 24.43 12.48 12.48
CA MET A 430 25.22 12.48 13.72
C MET A 430 24.58 11.62 14.80
N LEU A 431 23.24 11.64 14.90
CA LEU A 431 22.47 10.85 15.85
C LEU A 431 22.46 9.36 15.46
N ASP A 432 22.33 9.10 14.16
CA ASP A 432 22.36 7.74 13.62
C ASP A 432 23.20 7.65 12.34
N PRO A 433 24.49 7.32 12.48
CA PRO A 433 25.38 7.14 11.32
C PRO A 433 25.17 5.82 10.58
N THR A 434 24.29 4.92 11.07
CA THR A 434 24.09 3.56 10.53
C THR A 434 23.03 3.48 9.45
N ARG A 435 22.35 4.60 9.16
CA ARG A 435 21.26 4.70 8.17
C ARG A 435 21.50 5.84 7.20
N LEU A 436 20.80 5.78 6.07
CA LEU A 436 20.71 6.92 5.16
C LEU A 436 19.78 7.98 5.73
N ALA A 437 19.97 9.23 5.31
CA ALA A 437 19.06 10.33 5.62
C ALA A 437 18.66 11.05 4.32
N GLU A 438 17.39 11.21 4.12
CA GLU A 438 16.82 12.03 3.06
C GLU A 438 16.43 13.39 3.65
N ASP A 439 16.93 14.47 3.08
CA ASP A 439 16.67 15.82 3.57
C ASP A 439 15.21 16.24 3.33
N ASN A 440 14.70 15.93 2.14
CA ASN A 440 13.33 16.24 1.70
C ASN A 440 12.96 15.25 0.57
N SER A 441 11.89 14.48 0.74
CA SER A 441 11.38 13.64 -0.33
C SER A 441 10.77 14.56 -1.39
N ALA A 442 11.54 14.84 -2.45
CA ALA A 442 11.37 16.01 -3.29
C ALA A 442 10.38 15.84 -4.43
N CYS A 443 9.47 16.79 -4.61
CA CYS A 443 8.64 16.90 -5.81
C CYS A 443 8.97 18.11 -6.69
N LEU A 444 9.71 19.09 -6.17
CA LEU A 444 10.00 20.36 -6.83
C LEU A 444 11.47 20.51 -7.26
N ARG A 445 12.25 19.44 -7.26
CA ARG A 445 13.71 19.46 -7.51
C ARG A 445 14.43 20.39 -6.53
N ASP A 446 14.21 20.21 -5.26
CA ASP A 446 14.59 21.15 -4.22
C ASP A 446 15.39 20.52 -3.08
N HIS A 447 16.12 19.41 -3.35
CA HIS A 447 17.11 18.89 -2.44
C HIS A 447 18.18 19.94 -2.07
N VAL A 448 18.62 19.90 -0.82
CA VAL A 448 19.67 20.75 -0.28
C VAL A 448 20.96 19.94 -0.05
N GLU A 449 20.89 18.89 0.75
CA GLU A 449 21.96 17.93 1.00
C GLU A 449 21.33 16.61 1.44
N THR A 450 21.53 15.52 0.67
CA THR A 450 20.84 14.26 0.90
C THR A 450 21.70 13.04 0.62
N ASP A 451 21.42 11.91 1.32
CA ASP A 451 22.00 10.60 1.02
C ASP A 451 21.19 9.84 -0.06
N ILE A 452 19.98 10.29 -0.38
CA ILE A 452 19.11 9.70 -1.40
C ILE A 452 18.65 10.83 -2.33
N ASN A 453 18.98 10.74 -3.62
CA ASN A 453 18.50 11.69 -4.63
C ASN A 453 17.15 11.23 -5.17
N SER A 454 16.08 11.67 -4.53
CA SER A 454 14.73 11.22 -4.83
C SER A 454 13.94 12.21 -5.68
N TRP A 455 12.87 11.71 -6.29
CA TRP A 455 11.85 12.57 -6.94
C TRP A 455 10.47 11.92 -6.89
N HIS A 456 9.43 12.75 -7.01
CA HIS A 456 8.05 12.31 -7.15
C HIS A 456 7.55 12.55 -8.56
N ALA A 457 6.77 11.61 -9.10
CA ALA A 457 6.08 11.77 -10.36
C ALA A 457 4.81 10.90 -10.41
N TYR A 458 3.70 11.51 -10.85
CA TYR A 458 2.41 10.86 -11.01
C TYR A 458 1.99 10.97 -12.47
N ASN A 459 2.35 9.95 -13.25
CA ASN A 459 2.25 9.98 -14.70
C ASN A 459 1.48 8.77 -15.25
N ARG A 460 0.90 8.95 -16.43
CA ARG A 460 0.36 7.84 -17.23
C ARG A 460 1.47 6.92 -17.70
N GLY A 461 1.17 5.63 -17.91
CA GLY A 461 2.15 4.61 -18.25
C GLY A 461 3.09 4.99 -19.40
N TRP A 462 2.58 5.59 -20.47
CA TRP A 462 3.41 5.97 -21.65
C TRP A 462 4.37 7.15 -21.43
N VAL A 463 4.24 7.89 -20.34
CA VAL A 463 5.12 9.03 -20.02
C VAL A 463 6.39 8.56 -19.29
N TRP A 464 6.32 7.46 -18.57
CA TRP A 464 7.35 7.01 -17.64
C TRP A 464 8.71 6.76 -18.29
N GLU A 465 8.78 6.20 -19.50
CA GLU A 465 10.04 5.95 -20.20
C GLU A 465 10.86 7.25 -20.37
N ALA A 466 10.20 8.30 -20.87
CA ALA A 466 10.85 9.60 -21.07
C ALA A 466 11.17 10.33 -19.75
N GLU A 467 10.33 10.15 -18.74
CA GLU A 467 10.55 10.73 -17.41
C GLU A 467 11.81 10.15 -16.77
N ILE A 468 11.91 8.82 -16.71
CA ILE A 468 13.06 8.14 -16.09
C ILE A 468 14.33 8.44 -16.88
N GLU A 469 14.29 8.43 -18.24
CA GLU A 469 15.42 8.79 -19.09
C GLU A 469 15.92 10.22 -18.83
N GLN A 470 15.00 11.16 -18.56
CA GLN A 470 15.36 12.53 -18.19
C GLN A 470 16.14 12.56 -16.87
N TYR A 471 15.67 11.85 -15.82
CA TYR A 471 16.37 11.78 -14.54
C TYR A 471 17.73 11.06 -14.68
N GLU A 472 17.75 9.90 -15.34
CA GLU A 472 19.00 9.14 -15.55
C GLU A 472 20.07 9.94 -16.29
N SER A 473 19.68 10.67 -17.33
CA SER A 473 20.61 11.46 -18.17
C SER A 473 21.14 12.71 -17.47
N ASN A 474 20.39 13.27 -16.51
CA ASN A 474 20.75 14.53 -15.87
C ASN A 474 21.27 14.35 -14.43
N THR A 475 21.26 13.11 -13.88
CA THR A 475 21.69 12.82 -12.53
C THR A 475 23.08 12.20 -12.53
N PHE A 476 24.07 12.99 -12.14
CA PHE A 476 25.48 12.59 -12.02
C PHE A 476 26.19 13.45 -10.96
N PRO A 477 27.31 13.01 -10.38
CA PRO A 477 28.03 13.79 -9.37
C PRO A 477 28.39 15.20 -9.87
N GLY A 478 27.98 16.22 -9.14
CA GLY A 478 28.15 17.64 -9.51
C GLY A 478 27.00 18.24 -10.32
N SER A 479 25.95 17.45 -10.65
CA SER A 479 24.75 17.99 -11.30
C SER A 479 23.89 18.79 -10.33
N HIS A 480 23.33 19.92 -10.81
CA HIS A 480 22.32 20.70 -10.10
C HIS A 480 20.89 20.16 -10.32
N PHE A 481 20.74 19.18 -11.23
CA PHE A 481 19.42 18.62 -11.52
C PHE A 481 18.85 17.95 -10.24
N ASN A 482 17.62 18.27 -9.91
CA ASN A 482 16.93 17.85 -8.67
C ASN A 482 17.42 18.54 -7.37
N PHE A 483 18.25 19.58 -7.46
CA PHE A 483 18.74 20.35 -6.32
C PHE A 483 18.39 21.82 -6.45
N ILE A 484 18.11 22.49 -5.32
CA ILE A 484 17.78 23.93 -5.29
C ILE A 484 19.05 24.79 -5.24
N GLY A 485 19.04 25.90 -5.98
CA GLY A 485 20.11 26.89 -5.97
C GLY A 485 21.45 26.35 -6.45
N GLU A 486 22.50 26.56 -5.65
CA GLU A 486 23.88 26.11 -5.96
C GLU A 486 24.20 24.69 -5.44
N ASN A 487 23.22 24.01 -4.84
CA ASN A 487 23.41 22.65 -4.34
C ASN A 487 23.56 21.65 -5.47
N VAL A 488 24.28 20.57 -5.24
CA VAL A 488 24.64 19.59 -6.29
C VAL A 488 24.54 18.16 -5.79
N GLN A 489 24.33 17.25 -6.73
CA GLN A 489 24.41 15.81 -6.53
C GLN A 489 25.84 15.40 -6.07
N ASN A 490 25.92 14.56 -5.04
CA ASN A 490 27.18 14.09 -4.47
C ASN A 490 27.46 12.59 -4.69
N GLY A 491 26.69 11.92 -5.58
CA GLY A 491 26.76 10.48 -5.82
C GLY A 491 25.74 9.66 -5.04
N ALA A 492 24.72 10.29 -4.44
CA ALA A 492 23.59 9.60 -3.82
C ALA A 492 22.85 8.71 -4.83
N PRO A 493 22.32 7.54 -4.44
CA PRO A 493 21.46 6.73 -5.28
C PRO A 493 20.28 7.53 -5.81
N MET A 494 20.00 7.42 -7.11
CA MET A 494 18.80 7.99 -7.72
C MET A 494 17.61 7.06 -7.47
N PHE A 495 16.56 7.56 -6.84
CA PHE A 495 15.42 6.76 -6.39
C PHE A 495 14.11 7.52 -6.57
N ASN A 496 13.12 6.90 -7.21
CA ASN A 496 11.79 7.49 -7.22
C ASN A 496 11.08 7.19 -5.91
N SER A 497 10.79 8.21 -5.11
CA SER A 497 10.22 8.08 -3.75
C SER A 497 8.72 8.27 -3.68
N GLU A 498 8.05 8.59 -4.80
CA GLU A 498 6.61 8.44 -5.01
C GLU A 498 6.29 8.35 -6.50
N CYS A 499 5.59 7.30 -6.89
CA CYS A 499 5.12 7.11 -8.25
C CYS A 499 3.72 6.50 -8.31
N GLY A 500 3.11 6.60 -9.49
CA GLY A 500 1.81 6.04 -9.79
C GLY A 500 1.04 6.89 -10.78
N ASP A 501 -0.27 6.69 -10.85
CA ASP A 501 -1.23 7.51 -11.57
C ASP A 501 -2.24 8.09 -10.59
N VAL A 502 -1.73 8.66 -9.51
CA VAL A 502 -2.54 9.22 -8.43
C VAL A 502 -2.71 10.71 -8.65
N TRP A 503 -3.92 11.12 -8.61
CA TRP A 503 -4.30 12.50 -8.62
C TRP A 503 -5.34 12.76 -7.55
N GLY A 504 -5.21 12.22 -6.40
CA GLY A 504 -5.99 12.34 -5.19
C GLY A 504 -7.30 13.06 -5.26
N TYR A 505 -7.42 14.04 -6.09
CA TYR A 505 -8.64 14.78 -6.27
C TYR A 505 -8.66 15.52 -7.63
N GLU A 506 -9.76 16.05 -8.10
CA GLU A 506 -9.99 16.59 -9.44
C GLU A 506 -10.00 15.55 -10.59
N GLY A 507 -10.65 14.42 -10.36
CA GLY A 507 -10.95 13.47 -11.43
C GLY A 507 -9.72 12.74 -11.91
N SER A 508 -8.80 12.54 -11.03
CA SER A 508 -7.80 11.57 -11.20
C SER A 508 -8.08 10.38 -10.33
N ALA A 509 -7.49 9.40 -10.73
CA ALA A 509 -7.24 8.17 -10.13
C ALA A 509 -8.20 7.83 -9.00
N GLY A 510 -9.30 7.37 -9.34
CA GLY A 510 -9.87 6.35 -8.57
C GLY A 510 -8.86 5.23 -8.49
N ASP A 511 -9.10 4.14 -9.14
CA ASP A 511 -8.18 3.03 -9.25
C ASP A 511 -7.08 3.25 -10.25
N ILE A 512 -5.88 2.77 -9.92
CA ILE A 512 -4.84 2.61 -10.91
C ILE A 512 -5.17 1.45 -11.85
N ASP A 513 -4.79 1.58 -13.10
CA ASP A 513 -4.79 0.49 -14.05
C ASP A 513 -3.54 -0.38 -13.90
N PHE A 514 -3.59 -1.41 -13.06
CA PHE A 514 -2.47 -2.33 -12.84
C PHE A 514 -2.09 -3.13 -14.08
N THR A 515 -3.03 -3.36 -14.99
CA THR A 515 -2.78 -4.11 -16.22
C THR A 515 -1.98 -3.32 -17.24
N TRP A 516 -2.15 -1.99 -17.27
CA TRP A 516 -1.58 -1.10 -18.31
C TRP A 516 -0.65 -0.06 -17.74
N ASP A 517 -1.16 0.96 -17.05
CA ASP A 517 -0.32 2.10 -16.65
C ASP A 517 0.75 1.66 -15.65
N TYR A 518 0.38 0.85 -14.66
CA TYR A 518 1.33 0.27 -13.72
C TYR A 518 2.33 -0.67 -14.41
N HIS A 519 1.85 -1.56 -15.27
CA HIS A 519 2.68 -2.50 -16.02
C HIS A 519 3.73 -1.78 -16.89
N ILE A 520 3.32 -0.73 -17.64
CA ILE A 520 4.23 0.06 -18.46
C ILE A 520 5.24 0.79 -17.60
N MET A 521 4.80 1.35 -16.45
CA MET A 521 5.67 2.00 -15.49
C MET A 521 6.74 1.03 -14.96
N MET A 522 6.36 -0.18 -14.57
CA MET A 522 7.31 -1.21 -14.10
C MET A 522 8.28 -1.62 -15.21
N ASP A 523 7.80 -1.84 -16.42
CA ASP A 523 8.63 -2.13 -17.58
C ASP A 523 9.66 -1.01 -17.83
N ALA A 524 9.27 0.26 -17.67
CA ALA A 524 10.15 1.41 -17.84
C ALA A 524 11.23 1.44 -16.74
N PHE A 525 10.86 1.35 -15.45
CA PHE A 525 11.83 1.30 -14.35
C PHE A 525 12.86 0.18 -14.53
N ARG A 526 12.42 -1.00 -14.98
CA ARG A 526 13.31 -2.15 -15.19
C ARG A 526 14.29 -1.99 -16.36
N ARG A 527 14.02 -1.11 -17.33
CA ARG A 527 14.93 -0.82 -18.44
C ARG A 527 16.00 0.24 -18.12
N HIS A 528 15.83 0.98 -17.02
CA HIS A 528 16.70 2.10 -16.64
C HIS A 528 17.49 1.79 -15.35
N PRO A 529 18.66 1.14 -15.45
CA PRO A 529 19.44 0.74 -14.28
C PRO A 529 20.07 1.92 -13.51
N GLY A 530 20.05 3.13 -14.05
CA GLY A 530 20.44 4.34 -13.33
C GLY A 530 19.47 4.70 -12.21
N CYS A 531 18.23 4.20 -12.27
CA CYS A 531 17.26 4.32 -11.19
C CYS A 531 17.38 3.14 -10.21
N ALA A 532 17.80 3.41 -8.97
CA ALA A 532 18.05 2.40 -7.96
C ALA A 532 16.76 1.77 -7.37
N GLY A 533 15.59 2.22 -7.79
CA GLY A 533 14.31 1.69 -7.37
C GLY A 533 13.18 2.69 -7.48
N TRP A 534 12.02 2.27 -7.00
CA TRP A 534 10.77 3.01 -7.04
C TRP A 534 9.95 2.77 -5.78
N LEU A 535 9.05 3.69 -5.49
CA LEU A 535 8.11 3.63 -4.40
C LEU A 535 6.71 3.97 -4.92
N TYR A 536 5.85 2.96 -4.99
CA TYR A 536 4.50 3.13 -5.47
C TYR A 536 3.57 3.72 -4.41
N THR A 537 2.81 4.72 -4.76
CA THR A 537 1.73 5.27 -3.97
C THR A 537 0.42 4.63 -4.39
N GLU A 538 -0.26 3.67 -3.61
CA GLU A 538 0.15 3.40 -2.24
C GLU A 538 -0.14 1.95 -1.78
N HIS A 539 0.15 1.64 -0.52
CA HIS A 539 -0.05 0.31 0.06
C HIS A 539 -1.54 -0.08 0.09
N HIS A 540 -2.37 0.77 0.64
CA HIS A 540 -3.82 0.57 0.74
C HIS A 540 -4.55 1.86 0.43
N ASP A 541 -5.80 1.76 -0.02
CA ASP A 541 -6.65 2.94 -0.15
C ASP A 541 -6.75 3.68 1.17
N VAL A 542 -6.82 4.98 1.10
CA VAL A 542 -7.27 5.84 2.19
C VAL A 542 -8.46 6.66 1.70
N ILE A 543 -9.12 7.34 2.60
CA ILE A 543 -10.18 8.26 2.25
C ILE A 543 -9.67 9.23 1.18
N ASN A 544 -10.34 9.32 0.03
CA ASN A 544 -10.01 10.20 -1.10
C ASN A 544 -8.84 9.77 -2.01
N GLU A 545 -8.08 8.74 -1.66
CA GLU A 545 -7.04 8.15 -2.50
C GLU A 545 -7.34 6.66 -2.68
N TRP A 546 -7.63 6.23 -3.94
CA TRP A 546 -8.14 4.90 -4.27
C TRP A 546 -7.16 4.08 -5.11
N ASN A 547 -5.90 4.37 -4.95
CA ASN A 547 -4.77 3.84 -5.73
C ASN A 547 -3.97 2.78 -4.98
N GLY A 548 -4.43 2.37 -3.80
CA GLY A 548 -3.79 1.31 -3.02
C GLY A 548 -3.74 -0.03 -3.73
N TYR A 549 -2.75 -0.86 -3.41
CA TYR A 549 -2.71 -2.25 -3.85
C TYR A 549 -3.89 -3.05 -3.29
N VAL A 550 -4.36 -2.69 -2.11
CA VAL A 550 -5.53 -3.26 -1.46
C VAL A 550 -6.50 -2.15 -1.08
N LYS A 551 -7.75 -2.49 -0.80
CA LYS A 551 -8.77 -1.56 -0.32
C LYS A 551 -8.45 -1.01 1.07
N TYR A 552 -9.22 -0.02 1.56
CA TYR A 552 -9.02 0.61 2.86
C TYR A 552 -9.16 -0.37 4.04
N ASP A 553 -10.02 -1.39 3.91
CA ASP A 553 -10.18 -2.48 4.87
C ASP A 553 -9.17 -3.64 4.68
N ARG A 554 -8.18 -3.49 3.79
CA ARG A 554 -7.18 -4.48 3.36
C ARG A 554 -7.74 -5.65 2.54
N SER A 555 -8.99 -5.62 2.14
CA SER A 555 -9.51 -6.60 1.19
C SER A 555 -8.84 -6.46 -0.20
N PRO A 556 -8.69 -7.55 -0.95
CA PRO A 556 -7.98 -7.51 -2.23
C PRO A 556 -8.76 -6.78 -3.31
N LYS A 557 -8.03 -6.13 -4.22
CA LYS A 557 -8.57 -5.61 -5.48
C LYS A 557 -8.48 -6.65 -6.59
N ILE A 558 -9.35 -6.53 -7.58
CA ILE A 558 -9.33 -7.38 -8.78
C ILE A 558 -8.53 -6.66 -9.85
N ASP A 559 -7.32 -7.12 -10.12
CA ASP A 559 -6.42 -6.54 -11.13
C ASP A 559 -6.59 -7.12 -12.55
N GLY A 560 -7.23 -8.27 -12.69
CA GLY A 560 -7.49 -8.92 -13.98
C GLY A 560 -6.28 -9.60 -14.62
N LEU A 561 -5.11 -9.60 -14.00
CA LEU A 561 -3.87 -10.17 -14.55
C LEU A 561 -3.96 -11.68 -14.79
N ASP A 562 -4.48 -12.45 -13.83
CA ASP A 562 -4.66 -13.90 -13.94
C ASP A 562 -5.56 -14.29 -15.15
N GLN A 563 -6.51 -13.45 -15.50
CA GLN A 563 -7.38 -13.68 -16.64
C GLN A 563 -6.67 -13.50 -17.99
N LEU A 564 -5.57 -12.75 -18.03
CA LEU A 564 -4.74 -12.55 -19.22
C LEU A 564 -3.62 -13.58 -19.29
N VAL A 565 -2.89 -13.76 -18.20
CA VAL A 565 -1.81 -14.73 -18.05
C VAL A 565 -2.08 -15.59 -16.82
N PRO A 566 -2.47 -16.86 -16.97
CA PRO A 566 -2.82 -17.72 -15.84
C PRO A 566 -1.76 -17.75 -14.73
N GLY A 567 -2.18 -17.48 -13.51
CA GLY A 567 -1.35 -17.38 -12.31
C GLY A 567 -0.50 -16.11 -12.19
N MET A 568 -0.69 -15.13 -13.07
CA MET A 568 -0.04 -13.82 -12.94
C MET A 568 -0.70 -13.00 -11.83
N THR A 569 0.14 -12.36 -11.02
CA THR A 569 -0.25 -11.45 -9.94
C THR A 569 0.62 -10.20 -9.96
N LEU A 570 0.32 -9.23 -9.14
CA LEU A 570 1.15 -8.02 -8.97
C LEU A 570 2.59 -8.36 -8.57
N ALA A 571 2.81 -9.46 -7.84
CA ALA A 571 4.15 -9.92 -7.47
C ALA A 571 5.04 -10.27 -8.67
N ASP A 572 4.46 -10.59 -9.83
CA ASP A 572 5.24 -10.81 -11.05
C ASP A 572 5.97 -9.51 -11.49
N PHE A 573 5.35 -8.34 -11.30
CA PHE A 573 6.01 -7.05 -11.60
C PHE A 573 7.18 -6.73 -10.66
N HIS A 574 7.22 -7.36 -9.50
CA HIS A 574 8.23 -7.14 -8.46
C HIS A 574 9.29 -8.27 -8.42
N SER A 575 9.21 -9.22 -9.33
CA SER A 575 10.19 -10.32 -9.41
C SER A 575 11.62 -9.79 -9.60
N PRO A 576 12.61 -10.33 -8.87
CA PRO A 576 14.01 -10.01 -9.13
C PRO A 576 14.53 -10.55 -10.48
N TYR A 577 13.77 -11.46 -11.12
CA TYR A 577 14.07 -12.06 -12.43
C TYR A 577 13.07 -11.59 -13.47
N TYR A 578 13.17 -10.34 -13.90
CA TYR A 578 12.18 -9.68 -14.73
C TYR A 578 12.49 -9.83 -16.23
N ILE A 579 11.47 -10.14 -17.03
CA ILE A 579 11.52 -10.13 -18.50
C ILE A 579 10.46 -9.16 -19.02
N SER A 580 10.90 -8.15 -19.76
CA SER A 580 10.00 -7.17 -20.39
C SER A 580 9.99 -7.36 -21.91
N PRO A 581 8.84 -7.45 -22.58
CA PRO A 581 8.77 -7.35 -24.02
C PRO A 581 9.16 -5.93 -24.44
N MET A 582 10.06 -5.80 -25.42
CA MET A 582 10.49 -4.50 -25.93
C MET A 582 9.51 -3.97 -26.98
N ARG A 583 8.26 -3.93 -26.65
CA ARG A 583 7.17 -3.36 -27.46
C ARG A 583 6.14 -2.74 -26.52
N TYR A 584 5.34 -1.84 -27.07
CA TYR A 584 4.17 -1.36 -26.35
C TYR A 584 3.23 -2.53 -26.02
N LEU A 585 2.57 -2.46 -24.90
CA LEU A 585 1.62 -3.51 -24.45
C LEU A 585 0.46 -3.71 -25.43
N TYR A 586 0.16 -2.72 -26.26
CA TYR A 586 -0.82 -2.78 -27.32
C TYR A 586 -0.20 -2.31 -28.65
N SER A 587 -0.32 -3.11 -29.69
CA SER A 587 0.16 -2.78 -31.03
C SER A 587 -0.83 -3.25 -32.10
N GLU A 588 -1.15 -2.39 -33.08
CA GLU A 588 -1.89 -2.81 -34.27
C GLU A 588 -0.92 -3.46 -35.27
N VAL A 589 -1.28 -4.65 -35.75
CA VAL A 589 -0.46 -5.46 -36.64
C VAL A 589 -1.30 -5.98 -37.82
N ARG A 590 -0.62 -6.48 -38.86
CA ARG A 590 -1.29 -7.13 -40.01
C ARG A 590 -1.53 -8.60 -39.74
N GLY A 591 -2.68 -9.11 -40.15
CA GLY A 591 -2.95 -10.55 -40.15
C GLY A 591 -1.93 -11.29 -41.05
N GLY A 592 -1.47 -12.46 -40.61
CA GLY A 592 -0.48 -13.28 -41.25
C GLY A 592 0.97 -12.76 -41.20
N GLU A 593 1.24 -11.67 -40.50
CA GLU A 593 2.58 -11.13 -40.32
C GLU A 593 3.41 -11.99 -39.36
N LYS A 594 4.68 -12.23 -39.71
CA LYS A 594 5.66 -12.85 -38.79
C LYS A 594 6.43 -11.74 -38.09
N LEU A 595 6.35 -11.71 -36.78
CA LEU A 595 7.00 -10.70 -35.95
C LEU A 595 8.19 -11.28 -35.17
N GLU A 596 9.26 -10.48 -35.07
CA GLU A 596 10.35 -10.71 -34.13
C GLU A 596 10.16 -9.80 -32.94
N VAL A 597 9.79 -10.35 -31.79
CA VAL A 597 9.55 -9.61 -30.55
C VAL A 597 10.80 -9.69 -29.68
N PRO A 598 11.61 -8.62 -29.60
CA PRO A 598 12.75 -8.60 -28.69
C PRO A 598 12.26 -8.54 -27.24
N PHE A 599 13.06 -9.11 -26.33
CA PHE A 599 12.82 -8.99 -24.91
C PHE A 599 14.05 -8.51 -24.15
N PHE A 600 13.79 -7.83 -23.05
CA PHE A 600 14.76 -7.28 -22.11
C PHE A 600 14.77 -8.12 -20.85
N ALA A 601 15.94 -8.44 -20.30
CA ALA A 601 16.09 -9.08 -19.01
C ALA A 601 16.66 -8.09 -17.98
N SER A 602 15.99 -7.97 -16.85
CA SER A 602 16.41 -7.18 -15.69
C SER A 602 16.47 -8.10 -14.46
N PHE A 603 17.65 -8.61 -14.17
CA PHE A 603 17.89 -9.51 -13.05
C PHE A 603 18.56 -8.72 -11.90
N MET A 604 17.77 -8.17 -10.98
CA MET A 604 18.26 -7.34 -9.89
C MET A 604 18.61 -8.18 -8.65
N THR A 605 19.43 -9.20 -8.86
CA THR A 605 19.89 -10.13 -7.82
C THR A 605 21.20 -10.80 -8.21
N ASP A 606 21.97 -11.23 -7.22
CA ASP A 606 23.17 -12.09 -7.39
C ASP A 606 22.86 -13.60 -7.21
N LYS A 607 21.63 -13.96 -6.90
CA LYS A 607 21.20 -15.34 -6.65
C LYS A 607 20.99 -16.08 -7.97
N ASP A 608 21.87 -17.02 -8.27
CA ASP A 608 21.79 -17.85 -9.49
C ASP A 608 20.60 -18.82 -9.41
N PRO A 609 19.57 -18.66 -10.27
CA PRO A 609 18.41 -19.56 -10.32
C PRO A 609 18.68 -20.87 -11.05
N GLY A 610 19.89 -21.05 -11.62
CA GLY A 610 20.25 -22.14 -12.51
C GLY A 610 19.78 -21.93 -13.96
N LYS A 611 19.51 -23.01 -14.66
CA LYS A 611 19.08 -22.93 -16.07
C LYS A 611 17.69 -22.33 -16.18
N LEU A 612 17.58 -21.26 -16.99
CA LEU A 612 16.34 -20.55 -17.27
C LEU A 612 15.81 -20.86 -18.69
N THR A 613 14.49 -20.93 -18.79
CA THR A 613 13.76 -21.06 -20.06
C THR A 613 12.61 -20.03 -20.05
N LEU A 614 12.53 -19.21 -21.10
CA LEU A 614 11.38 -18.37 -21.37
C LEU A 614 10.41 -19.14 -22.26
N GLU A 615 9.29 -19.57 -21.71
CA GLU A 615 8.19 -20.13 -22.48
C GLU A 615 7.31 -19.00 -23.00
N THR A 616 6.79 -19.18 -24.23
CA THR A 616 5.91 -18.20 -24.89
C THR A 616 4.67 -18.89 -25.42
N GLU A 617 3.55 -18.19 -25.37
CA GLU A 617 2.27 -18.67 -25.90
C GLU A 617 1.53 -17.51 -26.54
N LEU A 618 1.16 -17.65 -27.83
CA LEU A 618 0.26 -16.73 -28.49
C LEU A 618 -1.16 -17.23 -28.35
N VAL A 619 -1.97 -16.50 -27.61
CA VAL A 619 -3.40 -16.78 -27.38
C VAL A 619 -4.24 -15.60 -27.84
N GLY A 620 -5.56 -15.74 -27.93
CA GLY A 620 -6.40 -14.58 -28.22
C GLY A 620 -7.84 -14.90 -28.56
N TRP A 621 -8.59 -13.83 -28.81
CA TRP A 621 -10.00 -13.86 -29.20
C TRP A 621 -10.14 -13.41 -30.66
N ASN A 622 -10.83 -14.21 -31.45
CA ASN A 622 -11.22 -13.83 -32.82
C ASN A 622 -12.43 -12.87 -32.81
N SER A 623 -12.94 -12.52 -33.99
CA SER A 623 -14.08 -11.60 -34.16
C SER A 623 -15.42 -12.16 -33.67
N LEU A 624 -15.50 -13.44 -33.28
CA LEU A 624 -16.64 -14.07 -32.60
C LEU A 624 -16.45 -14.11 -31.06
N GLY A 625 -15.36 -13.59 -30.53
CA GLY A 625 -15.02 -13.69 -29.13
C GLY A 625 -14.63 -15.11 -28.69
N GLU A 626 -14.28 -15.98 -29.65
CA GLU A 626 -13.78 -17.33 -29.37
C GLU A 626 -12.30 -17.27 -29.03
N PHE A 627 -11.92 -17.90 -27.91
CA PHE A 627 -10.54 -17.93 -27.41
C PHE A 627 -9.82 -19.19 -27.86
N ALA A 628 -8.60 -19.04 -28.34
CA ALA A 628 -7.75 -20.15 -28.75
C ALA A 628 -6.26 -19.88 -28.50
N THR A 629 -5.46 -20.97 -28.40
CA THR A 629 -4.00 -20.94 -28.50
C THR A 629 -3.59 -21.13 -29.97
N TYR A 630 -2.78 -20.24 -30.47
CA TYR A 630 -2.34 -20.24 -31.88
C TYR A 630 -0.92 -20.76 -32.08
N GLU A 631 -0.02 -20.43 -31.15
CA GLU A 631 1.39 -20.83 -31.21
C GLU A 631 1.97 -20.94 -29.80
N SER A 632 2.89 -21.89 -29.60
CA SER A 632 3.68 -22.03 -28.38
C SER A 632 5.14 -22.24 -28.72
N GLY A 633 6.04 -21.66 -27.93
CA GLY A 633 7.47 -21.74 -28.13
C GLY A 633 8.26 -21.64 -26.83
N SER A 634 9.57 -21.79 -26.94
CA SER A 634 10.47 -21.57 -25.82
C SER A 634 11.85 -21.15 -26.30
N VAL A 635 12.53 -20.30 -25.50
CA VAL A 635 13.90 -19.89 -25.75
C VAL A 635 14.71 -19.96 -24.45
N PRO A 636 16.00 -20.34 -24.48
CA PRO A 636 16.85 -20.29 -23.31
C PRO A 636 17.18 -18.83 -22.96
N VAL A 637 17.29 -18.56 -21.65
CA VAL A 637 17.72 -17.26 -21.13
C VAL A 637 18.96 -17.46 -20.27
N ALA A 638 20.02 -16.70 -20.52
CA ALA A 638 21.21 -16.71 -19.69
C ALA A 638 21.01 -15.84 -18.44
N PHE A 639 21.37 -16.37 -17.28
CA PHE A 639 21.46 -15.59 -16.05
C PHE A 639 22.87 -14.98 -15.93
N GLU A 640 22.91 -13.71 -15.58
CA GLU A 640 24.10 -13.00 -15.11
C GLU A 640 23.64 -12.13 -13.92
N PRO A 641 24.39 -12.10 -12.81
CA PRO A 641 24.06 -11.24 -11.66
C PRO A 641 23.93 -9.78 -12.09
N TYR A 642 22.87 -9.11 -11.67
CA TYR A 642 22.57 -7.70 -11.98
C TYR A 642 22.47 -7.39 -13.49
N LEU A 643 22.10 -8.39 -14.29
CA LEU A 643 21.89 -8.23 -15.74
C LEU A 643 20.78 -7.22 -16.02
N ASN A 644 21.08 -6.24 -16.86
CA ASN A 644 20.09 -5.27 -17.35
C ASN A 644 20.37 -4.94 -18.81
N ARG A 645 19.79 -5.74 -19.75
CA ARG A 645 20.00 -5.56 -21.19
C ARG A 645 18.99 -6.32 -22.05
N LYS A 646 19.02 -6.03 -23.34
CA LYS A 646 18.37 -6.89 -24.35
C LYS A 646 18.95 -8.30 -24.28
N ALA A 647 18.08 -9.30 -24.04
CA ALA A 647 18.50 -10.68 -23.75
C ALA A 647 18.19 -11.66 -24.90
N GLY A 648 17.31 -11.27 -25.83
CA GLY A 648 16.94 -12.14 -26.95
C GLY A 648 15.75 -11.64 -27.75
N ARG A 649 15.19 -12.53 -28.55
CA ARG A 649 13.96 -12.29 -29.30
C ARG A 649 13.13 -13.55 -29.44
N VAL A 650 11.83 -13.41 -29.62
CA VAL A 650 10.88 -14.46 -29.91
C VAL A 650 10.25 -14.20 -31.27
N SER A 651 10.22 -15.21 -32.12
CA SER A 651 9.51 -15.14 -33.42
C SER A 651 8.08 -15.64 -33.22
N VAL A 652 7.09 -14.89 -33.69
CA VAL A 652 5.67 -15.24 -33.57
C VAL A 652 4.93 -14.98 -34.87
N ALA A 653 4.08 -15.91 -35.32
CA ALA A 653 3.21 -15.77 -36.50
C ALA A 653 1.83 -15.25 -36.06
N ILE A 654 1.49 -14.05 -36.48
CA ILE A 654 0.19 -13.44 -36.18
C ILE A 654 -0.90 -14.13 -37.02
N PRO A 655 -2.04 -14.55 -36.46
CA PRO A 655 -3.15 -15.12 -37.23
C PRO A 655 -3.68 -14.16 -38.30
N GLU A 656 -4.18 -14.68 -39.42
CA GLU A 656 -4.80 -13.89 -40.48
C GLU A 656 -6.17 -13.33 -40.06
N GLU A 657 -6.85 -13.96 -39.10
CA GLU A 657 -8.17 -13.55 -38.63
C GLU A 657 -8.12 -12.22 -37.87
N LYS A 658 -9.18 -11.43 -38.02
CA LYS A 658 -9.46 -10.28 -37.16
C LYS A 658 -9.55 -10.74 -35.71
N GLY A 659 -8.84 -10.09 -34.81
CA GLY A 659 -8.80 -10.54 -33.42
C GLY A 659 -7.96 -9.65 -32.51
N LEU A 660 -7.91 -10.06 -31.25
CA LEU A 660 -7.02 -9.54 -30.22
C LEU A 660 -6.19 -10.71 -29.70
N TYR A 661 -4.89 -10.59 -29.81
CA TYR A 661 -3.94 -11.66 -29.50
C TYR A 661 -2.97 -11.21 -28.42
N LEU A 662 -2.68 -12.11 -27.47
CA LEU A 662 -1.73 -11.90 -26.40
C LEU A 662 -0.55 -12.84 -26.61
N LEU A 663 0.66 -12.29 -26.60
CA LEU A 663 1.89 -13.04 -26.48
C LEU A 663 2.29 -13.07 -25.00
N ARG A 664 2.12 -14.20 -24.37
CA ARG A 664 2.47 -14.47 -22.96
C ARG A 664 3.94 -14.86 -22.84
N PHE A 665 4.59 -14.42 -21.77
CA PHE A 665 5.95 -14.78 -21.40
C PHE A 665 5.94 -15.40 -20.02
N VAL A 666 6.55 -16.57 -19.86
CA VAL A 666 6.66 -17.26 -18.56
C VAL A 666 8.12 -17.72 -18.38
N LEU A 667 8.84 -17.08 -17.48
CA LEU A 667 10.22 -17.44 -17.15
C LEU A 667 10.23 -18.56 -16.11
N LYS A 668 10.90 -19.68 -16.41
CA LYS A 668 10.94 -20.85 -15.56
C LYS A 668 12.36 -21.34 -15.28
N LYS A 669 12.54 -21.93 -14.11
CA LYS A 669 13.69 -22.76 -13.78
C LYS A 669 13.57 -24.16 -14.42
N ALA A 670 14.66 -24.92 -14.36
CA ALA A 670 14.72 -26.28 -14.87
C ALA A 670 13.74 -27.26 -14.19
N ASP A 671 13.36 -27.00 -12.95
CA ASP A 671 12.38 -27.79 -12.19
C ASP A 671 10.92 -27.41 -12.47
N GLY A 672 10.69 -26.43 -13.35
CA GLY A 672 9.37 -25.90 -13.69
C GLY A 672 8.87 -24.76 -12.80
N THR A 673 9.61 -24.35 -11.78
CA THR A 673 9.26 -23.21 -10.93
C THR A 673 9.18 -21.94 -11.78
N VAL A 674 8.06 -21.23 -11.70
CA VAL A 674 7.85 -19.95 -12.38
C VAL A 674 8.48 -18.84 -11.55
N LEU A 675 9.32 -18.03 -12.19
CA LEU A 675 9.99 -16.88 -11.59
C LEU A 675 9.35 -15.54 -11.96
N HIS A 676 8.75 -15.48 -13.16
CA HIS A 676 8.16 -14.25 -13.67
C HIS A 676 7.19 -14.51 -14.81
N ARG A 677 6.16 -13.68 -14.91
CA ARG A 677 5.20 -13.65 -16.01
C ARG A 677 5.10 -12.23 -16.56
N ASN A 678 4.88 -12.14 -17.87
CA ASN A 678 4.66 -10.87 -18.56
C ASN A 678 3.86 -11.11 -19.86
N PHE A 679 3.44 -10.08 -20.55
CA PHE A 679 2.73 -10.19 -21.83
C PHE A 679 2.83 -8.92 -22.66
N THR A 680 2.53 -9.05 -23.96
CA THR A 680 2.22 -7.94 -24.87
C THR A 680 1.05 -8.34 -25.76
N THR A 681 0.37 -7.38 -26.39
CA THR A 681 -0.84 -7.63 -27.16
C THR A 681 -0.77 -7.09 -28.58
N PHE A 682 -1.41 -7.81 -29.50
CA PHE A 682 -1.51 -7.49 -30.92
C PHE A 682 -2.96 -7.43 -31.35
N ARG A 683 -3.35 -6.34 -31.99
CA ARG A 683 -4.68 -6.15 -32.57
C ARG A 683 -4.65 -6.28 -34.08
N VAL A 684 -5.35 -7.25 -34.63
CA VAL A 684 -5.59 -7.39 -36.06
C VAL A 684 -6.95 -6.78 -36.39
N LYS A 685 -6.96 -5.54 -36.91
CA LYS A 685 -8.18 -4.86 -37.36
C LYS A 685 -8.54 -5.22 -38.82
N LYS A 686 -7.53 -5.49 -39.64
CA LYS A 686 -7.67 -5.86 -41.04
C LYS A 686 -7.19 -7.28 -41.23
N GLY A 687 -8.11 -8.21 -41.44
CA GLY A 687 -7.88 -9.64 -41.56
C GLY A 687 -9.15 -10.35 -42.09
N THR A 688 -9.14 -11.67 -42.06
CA THR A 688 -10.28 -12.49 -42.43
C THR A 688 -11.30 -12.57 -41.34
N ASP A 689 -12.56 -12.82 -41.67
CA ASP A 689 -13.57 -13.28 -40.72
C ASP A 689 -13.59 -14.80 -40.72
N PRO A 690 -14.09 -15.47 -39.64
CA PRO A 690 -14.20 -16.92 -39.57
C PRO A 690 -14.99 -17.49 -40.73
N GLU A 691 -14.58 -18.68 -41.23
CA GLU A 691 -15.21 -19.31 -42.36
C GLU A 691 -16.65 -19.76 -42.07
N GLY A 692 -17.53 -19.73 -43.10
CA GLY A 692 -18.90 -20.21 -43.02
C GLY A 692 -19.86 -19.31 -42.22
N VAL A 693 -19.40 -18.15 -41.77
CA VAL A 693 -20.24 -17.17 -41.07
C VAL A 693 -20.37 -15.86 -41.84
N ARG A 694 -21.50 -15.21 -41.66
CA ARG A 694 -21.72 -13.82 -42.09
C ARG A 694 -22.03 -12.96 -40.88
N LEU A 695 -21.24 -11.90 -40.70
CA LEU A 695 -21.33 -10.99 -39.57
C LEU A 695 -22.10 -9.73 -39.95
N ILE A 696 -23.06 -9.33 -39.12
CA ILE A 696 -23.79 -8.06 -39.25
C ILE A 696 -23.69 -7.32 -37.94
N SER A 697 -22.70 -6.41 -37.85
CA SER A 697 -22.39 -5.65 -36.66
C SER A 697 -23.05 -4.27 -36.68
N PHE A 698 -23.32 -3.72 -35.48
CA PHE A 698 -23.81 -2.35 -35.32
C PHE A 698 -23.12 -1.68 -34.12
N PRO A 699 -22.83 -0.36 -34.21
CA PRO A 699 -22.19 0.35 -33.09
C PRO A 699 -23.09 0.40 -31.85
N VAL A 700 -22.49 0.28 -30.67
CA VAL A 700 -23.24 0.31 -29.39
C VAL A 700 -24.02 1.61 -29.17
N ASN A 701 -23.53 2.73 -29.72
CA ASN A 701 -24.17 4.05 -29.61
C ASN A 701 -25.23 4.31 -30.74
N SER A 702 -25.50 3.34 -31.63
CA SER A 702 -26.47 3.50 -32.74
C SER A 702 -27.92 3.26 -32.33
N TYR A 703 -28.22 3.24 -31.04
CA TYR A 703 -29.59 3.14 -30.53
C TYR A 703 -30.46 4.31 -31.05
N VAL A 704 -31.68 4.02 -31.37
CA VAL A 704 -32.68 4.99 -31.85
C VAL A 704 -33.55 5.55 -30.71
N ASP A 705 -33.64 4.80 -29.62
CA ASP A 705 -34.38 5.19 -28.42
C ASP A 705 -33.76 4.50 -27.16
N GLN A 706 -33.98 5.08 -25.99
CA GLN A 706 -33.53 4.55 -24.72
C GLN A 706 -34.36 5.05 -23.54
N LYS A 707 -34.39 4.26 -22.49
CA LYS A 707 -35.02 4.67 -21.23
C LYS A 707 -34.29 3.99 -20.07
N TRP A 708 -33.83 4.76 -19.10
CA TRP A 708 -33.17 4.26 -17.92
C TRP A 708 -33.65 4.96 -16.65
N SER A 709 -33.89 4.19 -15.59
CA SER A 709 -34.49 4.70 -14.34
C SER A 709 -33.61 5.69 -13.60
N LYS A 710 -32.29 5.58 -13.76
CA LYS A 710 -31.29 6.47 -13.12
C LYS A 710 -30.46 7.27 -14.14
N GLY A 711 -30.77 7.19 -15.43
CA GLY A 711 -30.07 7.88 -16.51
C GLY A 711 -29.11 6.99 -17.30
N SER A 712 -28.39 7.60 -18.22
CA SER A 712 -27.44 6.92 -19.12
C SER A 712 -26.28 7.84 -19.47
N SER A 713 -25.14 7.25 -19.89
CA SER A 713 -23.99 7.97 -20.42
C SER A 713 -23.39 7.23 -21.61
N ALA A 714 -22.63 7.98 -22.44
CA ALA A 714 -21.81 7.41 -23.49
C ALA A 714 -20.34 7.80 -23.22
N VAL A 715 -19.43 6.86 -23.41
CA VAL A 715 -18.01 7.01 -23.11
C VAL A 715 -17.22 7.01 -24.44
N TYR A 716 -16.28 7.92 -24.58
CA TYR A 716 -15.35 8.01 -25.70
C TYR A 716 -16.04 7.93 -27.08
N ASP A 717 -16.84 8.95 -27.39
CA ASP A 717 -17.57 9.04 -28.66
C ASP A 717 -18.50 7.84 -28.94
N GLY A 718 -18.92 7.16 -27.88
CA GLY A 718 -19.84 6.04 -27.98
C GLY A 718 -19.20 4.66 -28.20
N LEU A 719 -17.92 4.52 -27.90
CA LEU A 719 -17.26 3.20 -27.85
C LEU A 719 -17.79 2.29 -26.76
N LYS A 720 -18.37 2.89 -25.69
CA LYS A 720 -19.10 2.22 -24.63
C LYS A 720 -20.34 3.03 -24.27
N VAL A 721 -21.47 2.39 -23.98
CA VAL A 721 -22.67 3.04 -23.48
C VAL A 721 -23.12 2.43 -22.16
N ASN A 722 -23.53 3.28 -21.22
CA ASN A 722 -23.96 2.90 -19.90
C ASN A 722 -25.42 3.26 -19.68
N GLY A 723 -26.19 2.36 -19.09
CA GLY A 723 -27.49 2.58 -18.55
C GLY A 723 -27.54 2.26 -17.06
N PHE A 724 -28.04 3.19 -16.25
CA PHE A 724 -28.04 3.07 -14.79
C PHE A 724 -29.42 2.65 -14.28
N GLY A 725 -29.45 1.61 -13.45
CA GLY A 725 -30.66 0.99 -12.96
C GLY A 725 -31.35 0.13 -14.04
N ASN A 726 -32.67 -0.08 -13.92
CA ASN A 726 -33.47 -0.79 -14.92
C ASN A 726 -33.79 0.10 -16.12
N GLY A 727 -33.89 -0.53 -17.31
CA GLY A 727 -34.12 0.23 -18.54
C GLY A 727 -33.70 -0.52 -19.78
N TRP A 728 -33.50 0.18 -20.88
CA TRP A 728 -33.19 -0.44 -22.16
C TRP A 728 -32.53 0.55 -23.14
N PHE A 729 -31.78 -0.03 -24.09
CA PHE A 729 -31.37 0.56 -25.36
C PHE A 729 -32.11 -0.14 -26.48
N GLU A 730 -32.66 0.62 -27.46
CA GLU A 730 -33.39 0.14 -28.61
C GLU A 730 -32.70 0.49 -29.92
N TYR A 731 -32.47 -0.51 -30.76
CA TYR A 731 -31.75 -0.38 -32.01
C TYR A 731 -32.70 -0.71 -33.17
N LYS A 732 -32.62 0.05 -34.26
CA LYS A 732 -33.29 -0.27 -35.52
C LYS A 732 -32.32 -0.98 -36.45
N ILE A 733 -32.51 -2.26 -36.64
CA ILE A 733 -31.61 -3.11 -37.44
C ILE A 733 -32.25 -3.34 -38.84
N THR A 734 -31.40 -3.20 -39.87
CA THR A 734 -31.80 -3.50 -41.24
C THR A 734 -30.80 -4.51 -41.83
N LEU A 735 -31.28 -5.70 -42.15
CA LEU A 735 -30.51 -6.75 -42.77
C LEU A 735 -30.15 -6.40 -44.23
N PRO A 736 -28.95 -6.72 -44.72
CA PRO A 736 -28.52 -6.46 -46.08
C PRO A 736 -29.48 -7.09 -47.13
N GLN A 737 -29.75 -6.37 -48.20
CA GLN A 737 -30.66 -6.83 -49.25
C GLN A 737 -30.20 -8.13 -49.94
N ASN A 738 -28.87 -8.33 -50.06
CA ASN A 738 -28.26 -9.51 -50.66
C ASN A 738 -28.16 -10.73 -49.72
N LEU A 739 -28.72 -10.67 -48.52
CA LEU A 739 -28.76 -11.80 -47.59
C LEU A 739 -29.94 -12.72 -47.96
N ASP A 740 -29.65 -13.98 -48.33
CA ASP A 740 -30.69 -15.01 -48.49
C ASP A 740 -30.91 -15.71 -47.15
N LEU A 741 -32.01 -15.35 -46.47
CA LEU A 741 -32.40 -15.90 -45.18
C LEU A 741 -32.66 -17.42 -45.22
N LYS A 742 -33.03 -17.99 -46.39
CA LYS A 742 -33.25 -19.43 -46.56
C LYS A 742 -31.96 -20.25 -46.49
N LYS A 743 -30.81 -19.60 -46.74
CA LYS A 743 -29.47 -20.22 -46.63
C LYS A 743 -28.86 -20.09 -45.25
N VAL A 744 -29.51 -19.49 -44.30
CA VAL A 744 -29.04 -19.41 -42.90
C VAL A 744 -29.37 -20.74 -42.19
N ALA A 745 -28.38 -21.38 -41.63
CA ALA A 745 -28.53 -22.62 -40.84
C ALA A 745 -28.88 -22.31 -39.39
N SER A 746 -28.15 -21.35 -38.77
CA SER A 746 -28.41 -20.85 -37.44
C SER A 746 -27.98 -19.39 -37.30
N ALA A 747 -28.55 -18.70 -36.34
CA ALA A 747 -28.25 -17.30 -36.05
C ALA A 747 -28.14 -17.08 -34.53
N GLU A 748 -27.25 -16.22 -34.13
CA GLU A 748 -27.15 -15.72 -32.75
C GLU A 748 -26.78 -14.23 -32.74
N LEU A 749 -27.16 -13.53 -31.68
CA LEU A 749 -26.66 -12.21 -31.36
C LEU A 749 -25.53 -12.37 -30.32
N ILE A 750 -24.36 -11.83 -30.60
CA ILE A 750 -23.26 -11.76 -29.64
C ILE A 750 -22.94 -10.30 -29.32
N PHE A 751 -22.65 -10.01 -28.08
CA PHE A 751 -22.21 -8.68 -27.61
C PHE A 751 -21.46 -8.78 -26.28
N GLU A 752 -20.63 -7.81 -26.03
CA GLU A 752 -19.95 -7.67 -24.73
C GLU A 752 -20.77 -6.77 -23.83
N ALA A 753 -21.04 -7.21 -22.59
CA ALA A 753 -21.80 -6.47 -21.60
C ALA A 753 -21.32 -6.71 -20.18
N SER A 754 -21.48 -5.72 -19.32
CA SER A 754 -21.28 -5.86 -17.88
C SER A 754 -22.44 -5.26 -17.10
N SER A 755 -22.54 -5.61 -15.83
CA SER A 755 -23.32 -4.83 -14.89
C SER A 755 -22.74 -3.43 -14.75
N ARG A 756 -23.55 -2.46 -14.39
CA ARG A 756 -23.08 -1.08 -14.17
C ARG A 756 -23.80 -0.43 -13.00
N GLN A 757 -22.99 0.03 -12.05
CA GLN A 757 -23.40 0.91 -10.97
C GLN A 757 -23.25 2.38 -11.38
N MET A 758 -24.10 3.26 -10.86
CA MET A 758 -23.88 4.69 -10.93
C MET A 758 -23.02 5.14 -9.76
N LEU A 759 -21.80 5.58 -10.05
CA LEU A 759 -20.87 6.14 -9.07
C LEU A 759 -21.07 7.64 -8.91
N GLY A 760 -20.48 8.24 -7.89
CA GLY A 760 -20.57 9.68 -7.66
C GLY A 760 -20.20 10.52 -8.88
N LYS A 761 -19.17 10.11 -9.63
CA LYS A 761 -18.73 10.75 -10.89
C LYS A 761 -19.76 10.70 -12.04
N ASP A 762 -20.71 9.78 -11.99
CA ASP A 762 -21.75 9.60 -13.02
C ASP A 762 -23.00 10.44 -12.70
N VAL A 763 -23.09 11.04 -11.51
CA VAL A 763 -24.25 11.83 -11.07
C VAL A 763 -24.10 13.25 -11.61
N ALA A 764 -25.01 13.66 -12.48
CA ALA A 764 -25.02 15.00 -13.04
C ALA A 764 -25.21 16.06 -11.92
N GLY A 765 -24.33 17.05 -11.89
CA GLY A 765 -24.38 18.13 -10.90
C GLY A 765 -23.96 17.71 -9.49
N ASN A 766 -23.30 16.55 -9.35
CA ASN A 766 -22.69 16.17 -8.10
C ASN A 766 -21.47 17.07 -7.82
N GLU A 767 -21.57 17.89 -6.79
CA GLU A 767 -20.52 18.80 -6.33
C GLU A 767 -19.87 18.34 -5.02
N ILE A 768 -20.17 17.14 -4.56
CA ILE A 768 -19.57 16.59 -3.34
C ILE A 768 -18.13 16.19 -3.63
N GLN A 769 -17.32 17.18 -3.62
CA GLN A 769 -15.89 17.09 -3.72
C GLN A 769 -15.33 17.82 -2.52
N GLY A 770 -15.20 17.28 -1.45
CA GLY A 770 -14.36 17.87 -0.42
C GLY A 770 -12.95 17.29 -0.57
N ASP A 771 -11.98 18.10 -0.33
CA ASP A 771 -10.69 17.60 0.07
C ASP A 771 -10.87 16.94 1.44
N PHE A 772 -10.59 15.64 1.53
CA PHE A 772 -10.71 14.92 2.80
C PHE A 772 -9.77 15.45 3.86
N MET A 773 -8.57 15.87 3.47
CA MET A 773 -7.62 16.50 4.38
C MET A 773 -8.16 17.77 5.00
N LEU A 774 -9.15 18.40 4.38
CA LEU A 774 -9.87 19.56 4.90
C LEU A 774 -11.26 19.21 5.45
N GLY A 775 -11.58 17.92 5.56
CA GLY A 775 -12.84 17.45 6.15
C GLY A 775 -14.07 17.56 5.27
N GLY A 776 -13.90 17.73 3.95
CA GLY A 776 -14.99 17.97 3.01
C GLY A 776 -15.40 16.82 2.13
N GLY A 777 -14.68 15.71 2.12
CA GLY A 777 -14.91 14.57 1.23
C GLY A 777 -15.88 13.53 1.75
N THR A 778 -16.04 12.44 0.98
CA THR A 778 -16.85 11.30 1.34
C THR A 778 -16.22 9.98 0.91
N TYR A 779 -16.22 9.01 1.79
CA TYR A 779 -15.78 7.65 1.55
C TYR A 779 -16.77 6.83 0.73
N ASP A 780 -18.04 7.25 0.64
CA ASP A 780 -19.09 6.55 -0.11
C ASP A 780 -18.82 6.66 -1.63
N PRO A 781 -18.48 5.56 -2.34
CA PRO A 781 -18.17 5.60 -3.77
C PRO A 781 -19.36 6.07 -4.62
N CYS A 782 -20.61 5.93 -4.15
CA CYS A 782 -21.79 6.46 -4.84
C CYS A 782 -21.89 8.00 -4.76
N LYS A 783 -21.10 8.64 -3.93
CA LYS A 783 -21.07 10.09 -3.73
C LYS A 783 -19.72 10.70 -4.10
N SER A 784 -18.63 9.98 -3.86
CA SER A 784 -17.28 10.44 -4.19
C SER A 784 -17.08 10.56 -5.71
N LEU A 785 -16.53 11.67 -6.17
CA LEU A 785 -16.17 11.88 -7.57
C LEU A 785 -14.89 11.15 -7.97
N ASN A 786 -14.11 10.69 -7.01
CA ASN A 786 -12.85 9.98 -7.22
C ASN A 786 -13.00 8.46 -7.18
N ALA A 787 -14.16 7.95 -6.76
CA ALA A 787 -14.39 6.52 -6.66
C ALA A 787 -14.62 5.85 -8.02
N PHE A 788 -14.14 4.60 -8.12
CA PHE A 788 -14.33 3.71 -9.25
C PHE A 788 -14.98 2.39 -8.79
N ALA A 789 -15.36 1.53 -9.72
CA ALA A 789 -16.04 0.29 -9.41
C ALA A 789 -15.23 -0.63 -8.48
N MET A 790 -13.91 -0.66 -8.61
CA MET A 790 -13.03 -1.48 -7.77
C MET A 790 -12.94 -1.01 -6.32
N THR A 791 -13.28 0.24 -6.03
CA THR A 791 -13.26 0.80 -4.68
C THR A 791 -14.58 0.62 -3.93
N ASP A 792 -15.65 0.23 -4.65
CA ASP A 792 -16.95 -0.05 -4.03
C ASP A 792 -16.95 -1.45 -3.40
N GLU A 793 -17.32 -1.55 -2.16
CA GLU A 793 -17.44 -2.81 -1.43
C GLU A 793 -18.77 -3.53 -1.70
N ASN A 794 -19.76 -2.84 -2.29
CA ASN A 794 -21.04 -3.41 -2.60
C ASN A 794 -21.01 -4.18 -3.93
N LEU A 795 -21.85 -5.20 -4.05
CA LEU A 795 -22.04 -5.96 -5.28
C LEU A 795 -23.31 -5.49 -6.00
N TRP A 796 -23.20 -5.28 -7.30
CA TRP A 796 -24.27 -4.75 -8.15
C TRP A 796 -24.59 -5.66 -9.33
N PRO A 797 -24.90 -6.95 -9.10
CA PRO A 797 -25.22 -7.87 -10.18
C PRO A 797 -26.45 -7.41 -10.96
N SER A 798 -26.50 -7.74 -12.25
CA SER A 798 -27.60 -7.40 -13.13
C SER A 798 -28.00 -8.59 -14.02
N SER A 799 -29.09 -8.47 -14.72
CA SER A 799 -29.48 -9.39 -15.80
C SER A 799 -29.80 -8.60 -17.03
N VAL A 800 -29.47 -9.15 -18.21
CA VAL A 800 -29.80 -8.56 -19.48
C VAL A 800 -30.80 -9.44 -20.21
N THR A 801 -31.80 -8.84 -20.82
CA THR A 801 -32.77 -9.51 -21.70
C THR A 801 -32.70 -8.91 -23.11
N VAL A 802 -32.88 -9.75 -24.12
CA VAL A 802 -32.86 -9.37 -25.53
C VAL A 802 -34.24 -9.68 -26.14
N SER A 803 -34.80 -8.71 -26.84
CA SER A 803 -36.05 -8.90 -27.57
C SER A 803 -36.02 -8.29 -28.98
N ILE A 804 -36.76 -8.88 -29.91
CA ILE A 804 -36.98 -8.37 -31.27
C ILE A 804 -38.48 -8.13 -31.48
N ASN A 805 -38.84 -6.93 -31.92
CA ASN A 805 -40.20 -6.49 -32.12
C ASN A 805 -41.13 -6.78 -30.92
N GLY A 806 -40.55 -6.71 -29.69
CA GLY A 806 -41.27 -6.99 -28.43
C GLY A 806 -41.29 -8.45 -27.98
N TYR A 807 -40.79 -9.40 -28.78
CA TYR A 807 -40.68 -10.81 -28.39
C TYR A 807 -39.34 -11.07 -27.72
N THR A 808 -39.35 -11.54 -26.48
CA THR A 808 -38.14 -11.90 -25.74
C THR A 808 -37.54 -13.17 -26.31
N LEU A 809 -36.25 -13.13 -26.64
CA LEU A 809 -35.49 -14.23 -27.22
C LEU A 809 -34.65 -14.97 -26.17
N GLY A 810 -34.09 -14.25 -25.23
CA GLY A 810 -33.19 -14.76 -24.20
C GLY A 810 -32.51 -13.66 -23.43
N GLY A 811 -31.49 -13.99 -22.68
CA GLY A 811 -30.68 -13.07 -21.92
C GLY A 811 -29.56 -13.77 -21.16
N ALA A 812 -28.91 -13.06 -20.28
CA ALA A 812 -27.81 -13.55 -19.42
C ALA A 812 -27.82 -12.86 -18.08
N GLN A 813 -27.26 -13.53 -17.08
CA GLN A 813 -26.86 -12.89 -15.81
C GLN A 813 -25.52 -12.19 -16.02
N LEU A 814 -25.42 -10.97 -15.53
CA LEU A 814 -24.20 -10.19 -15.53
C LEU A 814 -23.70 -10.11 -14.10
N THR A 815 -22.45 -10.47 -13.88
CA THR A 815 -21.79 -10.28 -12.60
C THR A 815 -21.27 -8.85 -12.50
N ASP A 816 -21.17 -8.34 -11.31
CA ASP A 816 -20.56 -7.04 -11.04
C ASP A 816 -19.07 -7.07 -11.34
N CYS A 817 -18.39 -8.09 -10.83
CA CYS A 817 -17.01 -8.39 -11.10
C CYS A 817 -16.89 -9.38 -12.29
N PRO A 818 -16.09 -9.09 -13.26
CA PRO A 818 -15.06 -8.06 -13.45
C PRO A 818 -15.58 -6.80 -14.16
N ALA A 819 -16.79 -6.35 -13.83
CA ALA A 819 -17.54 -5.41 -14.60
C ALA A 819 -16.77 -4.16 -15.02
N ASP A 820 -16.20 -3.39 -14.26
CA ASP A 820 -15.62 -2.09 -14.64
C ASP A 820 -14.12 -1.97 -14.45
N HIS A 821 -13.37 -3.04 -14.59
CA HIS A 821 -11.92 -2.97 -14.54
C HIS A 821 -11.26 -3.47 -15.82
N ARG A 822 -10.03 -3.58 -15.87
CA ARG A 822 -8.98 -3.65 -16.88
C ARG A 822 -9.35 -4.35 -18.20
N GLY A 823 -9.44 -3.59 -19.26
CA GLY A 823 -9.69 -4.07 -20.62
C GLY A 823 -8.64 -3.60 -21.61
N ILE A 824 -8.10 -4.51 -22.40
CA ILE A 824 -6.99 -4.25 -23.34
C ILE A 824 -7.36 -3.21 -24.39
N LEU A 825 -8.56 -3.37 -24.96
CA LEU A 825 -8.99 -2.50 -26.06
C LEU A 825 -9.36 -1.10 -25.58
N SER A 826 -9.90 -0.97 -24.38
CA SER A 826 -10.22 0.33 -23.80
C SER A 826 -8.98 1.18 -23.59
N TRP A 827 -7.87 0.59 -23.13
CA TRP A 827 -6.60 1.29 -23.04
C TRP A 827 -6.08 1.68 -24.44
N GLY A 828 -6.10 0.76 -25.39
CA GLY A 828 -5.66 1.02 -26.78
C GLY A 828 -6.47 2.12 -27.49
N ALA A 829 -7.74 2.33 -27.14
CA ALA A 829 -8.57 3.40 -27.68
C ALA A 829 -8.29 4.78 -27.06
N GLN A 830 -7.56 4.86 -25.95
CA GLN A 830 -7.39 6.05 -25.12
C GLN A 830 -5.94 6.54 -24.97
N PRO A 831 -5.00 6.31 -25.90
CA PRO A 831 -3.57 6.52 -25.63
C PRO A 831 -3.17 7.98 -25.39
N ASN A 832 -3.99 8.95 -25.75
CA ASN A 832 -3.68 10.38 -25.67
C ASN A 832 -4.67 11.15 -24.78
N VAL A 833 -5.46 10.47 -23.98
CA VAL A 833 -6.41 11.12 -23.06
C VAL A 833 -5.70 11.41 -21.74
N PRO A 834 -5.53 12.67 -21.35
CA PRO A 834 -4.79 13.03 -20.12
C PRO A 834 -5.41 12.46 -18.84
N ARG A 835 -6.72 12.24 -18.87
CA ARG A 835 -7.48 11.70 -17.73
C ARG A 835 -8.50 10.69 -18.25
N ILE A 836 -8.35 9.46 -17.82
CA ILE A 836 -9.28 8.37 -18.16
C ILE A 836 -10.28 8.24 -17.02
N ARG A 837 -11.54 8.56 -17.26
CA ARG A 837 -12.62 8.37 -16.28
C ARG A 837 -13.15 6.94 -16.24
N GLU A 838 -12.83 6.17 -17.25
CA GLU A 838 -13.19 4.74 -17.40
C GLU A 838 -11.89 3.97 -17.56
N ALA A 839 -11.26 3.59 -16.47
CA ALA A 839 -9.98 2.91 -16.51
C ALA A 839 -10.14 1.47 -17.00
N GLY A 840 -9.62 1.17 -18.20
CA GLY A 840 -9.42 -0.19 -18.71
C GLY A 840 -10.57 -1.17 -18.56
N THR A 841 -11.81 -0.80 -18.82
CA THR A 841 -12.99 -1.62 -18.52
C THR A 841 -13.28 -2.69 -19.57
N TYR A 842 -13.91 -3.80 -19.14
CA TYR A 842 -14.42 -4.86 -20.01
C TYR A 842 -15.62 -5.57 -19.40
N GLY A 843 -16.28 -6.40 -20.21
CA GLY A 843 -17.46 -7.14 -19.84
C GLY A 843 -17.37 -8.64 -20.07
N GLN A 844 -18.52 -9.27 -20.07
CA GLN A 844 -18.74 -10.68 -20.39
C GLN A 844 -19.29 -10.81 -21.80
N LEU A 845 -18.90 -11.88 -22.51
CA LEU A 845 -19.47 -12.19 -23.82
C LEU A 845 -20.86 -12.83 -23.65
N VAL A 846 -21.88 -12.12 -24.08
CA VAL A 846 -23.27 -12.59 -24.08
C VAL A 846 -23.59 -13.18 -25.45
N ARG A 847 -24.18 -14.38 -25.48
CA ARG A 847 -24.66 -15.06 -26.70
C ARG A 847 -26.14 -15.39 -26.56
N VAL A 848 -26.93 -14.89 -27.49
CA VAL A 848 -28.38 -15.12 -27.52
C VAL A 848 -28.76 -15.79 -28.84
N PRO A 849 -29.20 -17.08 -28.82
CA PRO A 849 -29.66 -17.75 -30.01
C PRO A 849 -30.88 -17.05 -30.62
N LEU A 850 -31.00 -17.02 -31.94
CA LEU A 850 -32.08 -16.42 -32.68
C LEU A 850 -32.88 -17.51 -33.44
N PRO A 851 -34.22 -17.50 -33.39
CA PRO A 851 -35.04 -18.47 -34.11
C PRO A 851 -35.01 -18.17 -35.60
N VAL A 852 -34.24 -18.95 -36.37
CA VAL A 852 -34.14 -18.80 -37.83
C VAL A 852 -35.43 -19.14 -38.57
N GLN A 853 -36.29 -19.99 -37.96
CA GLN A 853 -37.59 -20.42 -38.57
C GLN A 853 -38.54 -19.25 -38.72
N ASP A 854 -38.49 -18.26 -37.85
CA ASP A 854 -39.38 -17.11 -37.82
C ASP A 854 -38.78 -15.87 -38.49
N ALA A 855 -37.60 -15.99 -39.09
CA ALA A 855 -36.88 -14.85 -39.69
C ALA A 855 -37.69 -14.20 -40.86
N GLY A 856 -38.59 -14.94 -41.48
CA GLY A 856 -39.51 -14.44 -42.52
C GLY A 856 -40.61 -13.54 -41.96
N GLU A 857 -41.05 -13.76 -40.74
CA GLU A 857 -42.09 -13.01 -40.05
C GLU A 857 -41.54 -11.71 -39.42
N VAL A 858 -40.26 -11.73 -38.98
CA VAL A 858 -39.59 -10.55 -38.38
C VAL A 858 -39.35 -9.45 -39.42
N GLY A 859 -39.24 -9.81 -40.70
CA GLY A 859 -38.91 -8.87 -41.77
C GLY A 859 -37.41 -8.48 -41.80
N ARG A 860 -37.02 -7.71 -42.83
CA ARG A 860 -35.63 -7.26 -42.97
C ARG A 860 -35.26 -6.08 -42.11
N THR A 861 -36.22 -5.32 -41.62
CA THR A 861 -36.04 -4.21 -40.69
C THR A 861 -36.86 -4.49 -39.44
N PHE A 862 -36.18 -4.49 -38.27
CA PHE A 862 -36.79 -4.80 -36.99
C PHE A 862 -36.22 -3.97 -35.87
N THR A 863 -36.92 -3.92 -34.76
CA THR A 863 -36.47 -3.30 -33.52
C THR A 863 -35.83 -4.35 -32.62
N LEU A 864 -34.58 -4.13 -32.27
CA LEU A 864 -33.85 -4.91 -31.27
C LEU A 864 -33.79 -4.12 -29.97
N ARG A 865 -34.17 -4.72 -28.85
CA ARG A 865 -34.06 -4.11 -27.53
C ARG A 865 -33.18 -4.97 -26.64
N ILE A 866 -32.19 -4.31 -26.00
CA ILE A 866 -31.32 -4.88 -24.96
C ILE A 866 -31.68 -4.17 -23.66
N ALA A 867 -32.20 -4.92 -22.68
CA ALA A 867 -32.85 -4.34 -21.50
C ALA A 867 -32.39 -4.98 -20.19
N VAL A 868 -32.43 -4.20 -19.12
CA VAL A 868 -32.33 -4.66 -17.74
C VAL A 868 -33.74 -4.61 -17.12
N PRO A 869 -34.29 -5.76 -16.70
CA PRO A 869 -35.60 -5.83 -16.05
C PRO A 869 -35.62 -5.14 -14.69
N ASP A 870 -36.84 -4.87 -14.20
CA ASP A 870 -37.03 -4.40 -12.83
C ASP A 870 -36.46 -5.40 -11.79
N GLY A 871 -36.03 -4.90 -10.64
CA GLY A 871 -35.54 -5.71 -9.52
C GLY A 871 -34.07 -6.07 -9.55
N ASN A 872 -33.30 -5.60 -10.55
CA ASN A 872 -31.83 -5.75 -10.56
C ASN A 872 -31.17 -4.65 -9.73
N ALA A 873 -30.06 -4.98 -9.06
CA ALA A 873 -29.26 -4.04 -8.31
C ALA A 873 -28.42 -3.13 -9.23
N GLY A 874 -27.76 -3.72 -10.24
CA GLY A 874 -27.00 -3.02 -11.25
C GLY A 874 -27.77 -2.68 -12.51
N GLY A 875 -27.21 -1.83 -13.37
CA GLY A 875 -27.65 -1.50 -14.71
C GLY A 875 -26.91 -2.29 -15.80
N LEU A 876 -26.54 -1.63 -16.89
CA LEU A 876 -25.95 -2.23 -18.08
C LEU A 876 -24.86 -1.34 -18.67
N SER A 877 -23.69 -1.91 -18.93
CA SER A 877 -22.73 -1.39 -19.90
C SER A 877 -22.70 -2.25 -21.15
N LEU A 878 -22.70 -1.64 -22.33
CA LEU A 878 -22.44 -2.31 -23.61
C LEU A 878 -21.14 -1.79 -24.20
N PHE A 879 -20.28 -2.71 -24.59
CA PHE A 879 -18.93 -2.41 -25.11
C PHE A 879 -18.87 -2.58 -26.63
N GLY A 880 -18.20 -1.65 -27.29
CA GLY A 880 -17.90 -1.75 -28.72
C GLY A 880 -16.53 -2.41 -28.97
N LYS A 881 -16.25 -2.73 -30.22
CA LYS A 881 -15.08 -3.50 -30.69
C LYS A 881 -13.71 -2.92 -30.34
N ASP A 882 -13.63 -1.68 -29.94
CA ASP A 882 -12.39 -0.98 -29.61
C ASP A 882 -12.35 -0.53 -28.13
N PHE A 883 -13.18 -1.09 -27.26
CA PHE A 883 -13.23 -0.66 -25.86
C PHE A 883 -13.13 -1.78 -24.81
N GLY A 884 -13.77 -2.92 -24.98
CA GLY A 884 -13.78 -3.97 -23.96
C GLY A 884 -12.60 -4.96 -24.05
N ARG A 885 -12.89 -6.22 -23.80
CA ARG A 885 -11.97 -7.36 -23.96
C ARG A 885 -12.13 -7.98 -25.34
N TYR A 886 -13.38 -8.06 -25.81
CA TYR A 886 -13.69 -8.75 -27.06
C TYR A 886 -13.66 -7.78 -28.24
N PRO A 887 -12.94 -8.14 -29.33
CA PRO A 887 -12.77 -7.24 -30.48
C PRO A 887 -14.00 -7.17 -31.39
N LEU A 888 -15.22 -7.01 -30.83
CA LEU A 888 -16.48 -7.02 -31.55
C LEU A 888 -17.44 -5.91 -31.08
N ASP A 889 -18.16 -5.33 -32.02
CA ASP A 889 -19.43 -4.63 -31.75
C ASP A 889 -20.54 -5.65 -31.53
N PRO A 890 -21.73 -5.30 -31.00
CA PRO A 890 -22.89 -6.17 -31.03
C PRO A 890 -23.13 -6.67 -32.46
N THR A 891 -23.15 -7.99 -32.63
CA THR A 891 -23.06 -8.64 -33.95
C THR A 891 -24.06 -9.80 -34.06
N PHE A 892 -24.82 -9.79 -35.11
CA PHE A 892 -25.52 -10.97 -35.57
C PHE A 892 -24.57 -11.89 -36.32
N VAL A 893 -24.38 -13.08 -35.79
CA VAL A 893 -23.59 -14.15 -36.39
C VAL A 893 -24.50 -15.10 -37.10
N LEU A 894 -24.41 -15.18 -38.41
CA LEU A 894 -25.26 -16.05 -39.26
C LEU A 894 -24.37 -17.18 -39.80
N LYS A 895 -24.62 -18.41 -39.37
CA LYS A 895 -24.00 -19.61 -39.97
C LYS A 895 -24.76 -19.98 -41.26
N MET A 896 -24.03 -20.08 -42.35
CA MET A 896 -24.59 -20.39 -43.65
C MET A 896 -24.68 -21.94 -43.83
N LYS A 897 -25.72 -22.41 -44.55
CA LYS A 897 -25.90 -23.85 -44.89
C LYS A 897 -24.79 -24.32 -45.80
#